data_0023a838685de242c83b5079cf883160
#
_entry.id   0023a838685de242c83b5079cf883160
#
_cell.length_a   1.000
_cell.length_b   1.000
_cell.length_c   1.000
_cell.angle_alpha   90.00
_cell.angle_beta   90.00
_cell.angle_gamma   90.00
#
_symmetry.space_group_name_H-M   'P 1'
#
loop_
_entity.id
_entity.type
_entity.pdbx_description
1 polymer ?
#
loop_
_entity_poly.entity_id
_entity_poly.type
_entity_poly.pdbx_seq_one_letter_code
_entity_poly.pdbx_strand_id
1 'polypeptide(L)'
;MKKIYMLMMMCCSVIVANSQTPLDHTVQLTAITQASPAQIKISWKKISSATGYQVYRKTKSAASFGTALTTVSATDSVYTDNSVSADSAYEYQVIKTGGNAATGYIYAAIKALPIHNRGAMLLLVDSTFTDSCSTEIKTLMNDLSGDGWKIVRKDFARSTSVSSIKSYIVNTYNADNTVKAVYILGHLAVPYSGDLNPDAHGDHKGAWPADVYYADVDGIWTDNSVNNTTSTGTRNDNTPGDGKYDQSTLPSNADLQLGRVDVSNMPAFSKTEVQLMRTYLNKAHSYKMDSLAMIHQALIDDNFGMSTGEPFAANGWRNFAPLLGYNGTQSLDYIATLNTTTYQWSFGCGGGSYTSAGGIGTTANIAANNMNGIFSMLFGSYFGDWDNQNNFLRAPLCANTPMLTNCWAGRPHWFFHHMALGEPIGYSTMISQNNDGTYLTTNNYMTKGVHIALMGDPSLRQDYLKPVKNVSVIAVAGGGANITWSASPDPAVIGYYIYSADDRYGAYKRRSPLVNVTTYNDSFGTDGTKYYMVRAVKVQNSPSGSYSNLSIGVTSAPVTIDYPYSENQSVNAITNVVSANLYPNPASNVLNITLTAQKAVIGTVTITNINGQMLYTKDVQLNSGTNNIHISVEGLAAGVYYANITSGGIITSHTWVKN
;
A
#
# COMPACT_ATOMS: atom_id res chain seq x y z
N MET A 1 39.10 -43.08 -68.30
CA MET A 1 38.47 -41.85 -67.81
C MET A 1 37.91 -42.16 -66.43
N LYS A 2 38.64 -41.77 -65.40
CA LYS A 2 38.21 -41.94 -63.96
C LYS A 2 37.45 -40.68 -63.56
N LYS A 3 36.17 -40.82 -63.21
CA LYS A 3 35.35 -39.73 -62.61
C LYS A 3 35.62 -39.66 -61.11
N ILE A 4 36.17 -38.57 -60.63
CA ILE A 4 36.36 -38.24 -59.23
C ILE A 4 35.08 -37.57 -58.77
N TYR A 5 34.31 -38.16 -57.82
CA TYR A 5 33.22 -37.55 -57.11
C TYR A 5 33.77 -36.84 -55.88
N MET A 6 33.72 -35.52 -55.88
CA MET A 6 34.05 -34.67 -54.76
C MET A 6 32.80 -34.55 -53.87
N LEU A 7 32.84 -35.20 -52.70
CA LEU A 7 31.79 -35.17 -51.71
C LEU A 7 31.95 -33.83 -50.90
N MET A 8 31.06 -32.90 -51.14
CA MET A 8 31.02 -31.62 -50.41
C MET A 8 30.25 -31.85 -49.10
N MET A 9 30.98 -32.00 -48.00
CA MET A 9 30.39 -32.13 -46.65
C MET A 9 29.92 -30.75 -46.18
N MET A 10 28.65 -30.46 -46.28
CA MET A 10 28.04 -29.21 -45.82
C MET A 10 27.84 -29.34 -44.30
N CYS A 11 28.75 -28.76 -43.51
CA CYS A 11 28.56 -28.57 -42.06
C CYS A 11 27.39 -27.61 -41.85
N CYS A 12 26.20 -28.12 -41.62
CA CYS A 12 25.12 -27.35 -41.01
C CYS A 12 25.45 -27.09 -39.54
N SER A 13 26.06 -25.96 -39.23
CA SER A 13 26.08 -25.44 -37.89
C SER A 13 24.62 -25.06 -37.52
N VAL A 14 23.98 -25.88 -36.73
CA VAL A 14 22.71 -25.54 -36.09
C VAL A 14 23.05 -24.42 -35.12
N ILE A 15 22.82 -23.18 -35.53
CA ILE A 15 22.74 -22.07 -34.59
C ILE A 15 21.48 -22.31 -33.79
N VAL A 16 21.60 -22.88 -32.60
CA VAL A 16 20.52 -22.87 -31.61
C VAL A 16 20.36 -21.40 -31.21
N ALA A 17 19.51 -20.67 -31.93
CA ALA A 17 19.04 -19.39 -31.44
C ALA A 17 18.24 -19.69 -30.17
N ASN A 18 18.83 -19.42 -29.00
CA ASN A 18 18.06 -19.39 -27.76
C ASN A 18 17.00 -18.30 -27.95
N SER A 19 15.76 -18.68 -28.18
CA SER A 19 14.66 -17.72 -28.23
C SER A 19 14.57 -17.07 -26.86
N GLN A 20 14.65 -15.74 -26.80
CA GLN A 20 14.47 -15.00 -25.59
C GLN A 20 13.06 -15.19 -25.04
N THR A 21 12.93 -15.21 -23.74
CA THR A 21 11.66 -15.32 -23.04
C THR A 21 11.43 -14.06 -22.21
N PRO A 22 10.20 -13.73 -21.78
CA PRO A 22 9.94 -12.64 -20.86
C PRO A 22 10.75 -12.71 -19.56
N LEU A 23 11.19 -13.90 -19.14
CA LEU A 23 12.06 -14.09 -17.98
C LEU A 23 13.47 -13.49 -18.18
N ASP A 24 13.97 -13.42 -19.39
CA ASP A 24 15.28 -12.82 -19.71
C ASP A 24 15.28 -11.30 -19.56
N HIS A 25 14.11 -10.71 -19.46
CA HIS A 25 13.85 -9.29 -19.27
C HIS A 25 13.51 -8.89 -17.83
N THR A 26 13.68 -9.78 -16.86
CA THR A 26 13.36 -9.52 -15.46
C THR A 26 14.41 -10.08 -14.51
N VAL A 27 14.81 -9.30 -13.52
CA VAL A 27 15.59 -9.78 -12.38
C VAL A 27 14.62 -10.12 -11.26
N GLN A 28 14.37 -11.41 -11.04
CA GLN A 28 13.50 -11.89 -9.98
C GLN A 28 14.25 -11.82 -8.64
N LEU A 29 13.77 -11.01 -7.68
CA LEU A 29 14.45 -10.78 -6.41
C LEU A 29 13.74 -11.47 -5.25
N THR A 30 14.54 -12.02 -4.34
CA THR A 30 14.09 -12.44 -3.00
C THR A 30 15.13 -12.04 -1.96
N ALA A 31 14.75 -12.00 -0.69
CA ALA A 31 15.63 -11.67 0.42
C ALA A 31 15.55 -12.70 1.55
N ILE A 32 16.69 -12.96 2.17
CA ILE A 32 16.79 -13.62 3.47
C ILE A 32 17.38 -12.61 4.45
N THR A 33 16.80 -12.52 5.64
CA THR A 33 17.18 -11.52 6.63
C THR A 33 17.68 -12.16 7.92
N GLN A 34 18.66 -11.51 8.56
CA GLN A 34 19.24 -11.89 9.84
C GLN A 34 19.23 -10.68 10.78
N ALA A 35 18.83 -10.89 12.05
CA ALA A 35 18.71 -9.80 12.99
C ALA A 35 20.02 -9.49 13.75
N SER A 36 20.89 -10.47 13.96
CA SER A 36 22.15 -10.28 14.68
C SER A 36 23.26 -11.16 14.11
N PRO A 37 24.36 -10.59 13.57
CA PRO A 37 24.43 -9.20 13.15
C PRO A 37 23.37 -8.89 12.09
N ALA A 38 22.90 -7.64 12.01
CA ALA A 38 21.86 -7.26 11.08
C ALA A 38 22.34 -7.38 9.63
N GLN A 39 21.62 -8.16 8.81
CA GLN A 39 21.95 -8.39 7.40
C GLN A 39 20.68 -8.57 6.57
N ILE A 40 20.71 -8.06 5.34
CA ILE A 40 19.75 -8.39 4.28
C ILE A 40 20.52 -8.99 3.10
N LYS A 41 20.27 -10.27 2.82
CA LYS A 41 20.85 -10.99 1.70
C LYS A 41 19.85 -11.03 0.56
N ILE A 42 20.10 -10.21 -0.49
CA ILE A 42 19.30 -10.18 -1.72
C ILE A 42 19.81 -11.27 -2.66
N SER A 43 18.92 -12.03 -3.26
CA SER A 43 19.24 -13.10 -4.22
C SER A 43 18.37 -12.96 -5.47
N TRP A 44 18.89 -13.44 -6.61
CA TRP A 44 18.17 -13.49 -7.90
C TRP A 44 18.53 -14.71 -8.74
N LYS A 45 17.69 -15.02 -9.72
CA LYS A 45 18.02 -16.02 -10.73
C LYS A 45 18.98 -15.41 -11.76
N LYS A 46 20.06 -16.14 -12.09
CA LYS A 46 21.03 -15.70 -13.12
C LYS A 46 20.35 -15.64 -14.49
N ILE A 47 20.68 -14.63 -15.25
CA ILE A 47 20.24 -14.48 -16.64
C ILE A 47 21.45 -14.72 -17.53
N SER A 48 21.34 -15.65 -18.49
CA SER A 48 22.46 -16.14 -19.30
C SER A 48 23.18 -15.06 -20.11
N SER A 49 22.46 -13.99 -20.51
CA SER A 49 23.00 -12.87 -21.26
C SER A 49 23.62 -11.77 -20.40
N ALA A 50 23.67 -11.94 -19.07
CA ALA A 50 24.25 -10.95 -18.18
C ALA A 50 25.79 -10.90 -18.27
N THR A 51 26.37 -9.70 -18.24
CA THR A 51 27.80 -9.46 -18.00
C THR A 51 28.06 -9.09 -16.54
N GLY A 52 27.03 -8.76 -15.77
CA GLY A 52 27.05 -8.42 -14.35
C GLY A 52 25.71 -7.87 -13.88
N TYR A 53 25.69 -7.43 -12.62
CA TYR A 53 24.50 -6.83 -12.00
C TYR A 53 24.93 -5.63 -11.14
N GLN A 54 24.24 -4.52 -11.28
CA GLN A 54 24.39 -3.35 -10.42
C GLN A 54 23.30 -3.35 -9.36
N VAL A 55 23.69 -3.20 -8.09
CA VAL A 55 22.78 -3.21 -6.94
C VAL A 55 22.68 -1.80 -6.37
N TYR A 56 21.47 -1.32 -6.20
CA TYR A 56 21.16 -0.01 -5.64
C TYR A 56 20.25 -0.16 -4.41
N ARG A 57 20.27 0.85 -3.54
CA ARG A 57 19.39 0.91 -2.37
C ARG A 57 18.90 2.34 -2.12
N LYS A 58 17.67 2.45 -1.68
CA LYS A 58 17.11 3.70 -1.13
C LYS A 58 16.22 3.42 0.09
N THR A 59 15.88 4.46 0.85
CA THR A 59 14.75 4.43 1.78
C THR A 59 13.44 4.65 1.02
N LYS A 60 12.32 4.26 1.61
CA LYS A 60 11.00 4.45 1.00
C LYS A 60 10.71 5.91 0.61
N SER A 61 11.18 6.86 1.42
CA SER A 61 10.96 8.30 1.21
C SER A 61 11.94 8.95 0.23
N ALA A 62 13.04 8.29 -0.14
CA ALA A 62 14.00 8.85 -1.09
C ALA A 62 13.42 8.86 -2.51
N ALA A 63 13.62 9.96 -3.22
CA ALA A 63 13.09 10.15 -4.57
C ALA A 63 13.76 9.24 -5.62
N SER A 64 15.05 8.89 -5.42
CA SER A 64 15.81 8.07 -6.38
C SER A 64 16.74 7.09 -5.67
N PHE A 65 17.24 6.10 -6.39
CA PHE A 65 18.19 5.09 -5.88
C PHE A 65 19.63 5.60 -5.70
N GLY A 66 19.98 6.76 -6.27
CA GLY A 66 21.34 7.31 -6.16
C GLY A 66 22.38 6.47 -6.92
N THR A 67 23.58 6.32 -6.32
CA THR A 67 24.68 5.55 -6.88
C THR A 67 24.58 4.07 -6.53
N ALA A 68 25.14 3.19 -7.40
CA ALA A 68 25.20 1.77 -7.11
C ALA A 68 26.00 1.48 -5.84
N LEU A 69 25.47 0.63 -4.97
CA LEU A 69 26.22 0.10 -3.82
C LEU A 69 27.38 -0.77 -4.26
N THR A 70 27.18 -1.55 -5.31
CA THR A 70 28.17 -2.48 -5.87
C THR A 70 27.81 -2.92 -7.27
N THR A 71 28.79 -3.50 -7.97
CA THR A 71 28.61 -4.30 -9.17
C THR A 71 28.99 -5.74 -8.87
N VAL A 72 28.07 -6.65 -9.12
CA VAL A 72 28.21 -8.10 -8.88
C VAL A 72 28.53 -8.76 -10.22
N SER A 73 29.46 -9.75 -10.21
CA SER A 73 29.83 -10.52 -11.39
C SER A 73 28.63 -11.28 -12.00
N ALA A 74 28.66 -11.54 -13.30
CA ALA A 74 27.66 -12.37 -13.98
C ALA A 74 27.56 -13.80 -13.41
N THR A 75 28.66 -14.29 -12.82
CA THR A 75 28.71 -15.63 -12.17
C THR A 75 28.03 -15.65 -10.82
N ASP A 76 27.76 -14.50 -10.22
CA ASP A 76 27.12 -14.35 -8.92
C ASP A 76 25.65 -13.95 -9.07
N SER A 77 24.87 -14.27 -8.06
CA SER A 77 23.42 -13.96 -8.03
C SER A 77 22.96 -13.56 -6.61
N VAL A 78 23.88 -13.00 -5.83
CA VAL A 78 23.67 -12.65 -4.43
C VAL A 78 24.41 -11.39 -4.08
N TYR A 79 23.78 -10.54 -3.27
CA TYR A 79 24.41 -9.43 -2.57
C TYR A 79 23.99 -9.45 -1.09
N THR A 80 24.93 -9.27 -0.18
CA THR A 80 24.65 -9.16 1.25
C THR A 80 24.92 -7.75 1.73
N ASP A 81 23.86 -7.09 2.21
CA ASP A 81 23.96 -5.77 2.80
C ASP A 81 24.08 -5.90 4.32
N ASN A 82 25.24 -5.50 4.85
CA ASN A 82 25.56 -5.48 6.27
C ASN A 82 25.37 -4.08 6.88
N SER A 83 24.99 -3.08 6.09
CA SER A 83 24.79 -1.69 6.51
C SER A 83 23.30 -1.37 6.74
N VAL A 84 22.57 -2.33 7.30
CA VAL A 84 21.14 -2.26 7.56
C VAL A 84 20.85 -2.36 9.07
N SER A 85 19.68 -1.91 9.47
CA SER A 85 19.20 -1.98 10.86
C SER A 85 17.94 -2.85 10.94
N ALA A 86 17.77 -3.52 12.09
CA ALA A 86 16.47 -4.09 12.44
C ALA A 86 15.41 -2.97 12.54
N ASP A 87 14.13 -3.34 12.44
CA ASP A 87 12.97 -2.45 12.48
C ASP A 87 12.89 -1.43 11.32
N SER A 88 13.84 -1.49 10.37
CA SER A 88 13.92 -0.63 9.20
C SER A 88 13.70 -1.41 7.92
N ALA A 89 13.09 -0.76 6.93
CA ALA A 89 12.86 -1.33 5.60
C ALA A 89 13.63 -0.53 4.55
N TYR A 90 14.17 -1.25 3.58
CA TYR A 90 14.99 -0.72 2.49
C TYR A 90 14.46 -1.19 1.15
N GLU A 91 14.51 -0.33 0.16
CA GLU A 91 14.15 -0.65 -1.21
C GLU A 91 15.41 -0.88 -2.03
N TYR A 92 15.50 -2.04 -2.68
CA TYR A 92 16.63 -2.39 -3.54
C TYR A 92 16.17 -2.48 -4.98
N GLN A 93 17.06 -2.04 -5.87
CA GLN A 93 16.98 -2.23 -7.31
C GLN A 93 18.21 -3.04 -7.75
N VAL A 94 17.98 -4.03 -8.61
CA VAL A 94 19.06 -4.76 -9.28
C VAL A 94 18.88 -4.62 -10.78
N ILE A 95 19.90 -4.09 -11.45
CA ILE A 95 19.93 -3.87 -12.90
C ILE A 95 20.94 -4.83 -13.50
N LYS A 96 20.51 -5.64 -14.44
CA LYS A 96 21.39 -6.48 -15.25
C LYS A 96 22.20 -5.61 -16.21
N THR A 97 23.51 -5.89 -16.32
CA THR A 97 24.40 -5.30 -17.33
C THR A 97 24.62 -6.30 -18.48
N GLY A 98 24.78 -5.77 -19.68
CA GLY A 98 24.96 -6.57 -20.92
C GLY A 98 23.64 -7.19 -21.43
N GLY A 99 23.58 -7.37 -22.75
CA GLY A 99 22.39 -7.90 -23.44
C GLY A 99 21.15 -7.01 -23.26
N ASN A 100 19.96 -7.61 -23.29
CA ASN A 100 18.71 -6.90 -23.12
C ASN A 100 18.54 -6.38 -21.68
N ALA A 101 17.87 -5.23 -21.56
CA ALA A 101 17.56 -4.64 -20.28
C ALA A 101 16.70 -5.58 -19.41
N ALA A 102 17.13 -5.79 -18.17
CA ALA A 102 16.35 -6.50 -17.14
C ALA A 102 16.58 -5.83 -15.79
N THR A 103 15.50 -5.64 -15.05
CA THR A 103 15.52 -5.00 -13.74
C THR A 103 14.68 -5.78 -12.74
N GLY A 104 15.01 -5.66 -11.46
CA GLY A 104 14.22 -6.19 -10.35
C GLY A 104 14.15 -5.20 -9.20
N TYR A 105 13.07 -5.27 -8.43
CA TYR A 105 12.81 -4.44 -7.27
C TYR A 105 12.36 -5.30 -6.10
N ILE A 106 12.81 -4.94 -4.90
CA ILE A 106 12.38 -5.59 -3.66
C ILE A 106 12.38 -4.57 -2.51
N TYR A 107 11.35 -4.61 -1.70
CA TYR A 107 11.28 -3.85 -0.46
C TYR A 107 11.50 -4.81 0.69
N ALA A 108 12.68 -4.78 1.32
CA ALA A 108 13.13 -5.80 2.26
C ALA A 108 13.38 -5.23 3.66
N ALA A 109 13.07 -6.03 4.70
CA ALA A 109 13.21 -5.61 6.08
C ALA A 109 13.51 -6.76 7.04
N ILE A 110 14.16 -6.41 8.15
CA ILE A 110 14.32 -7.25 9.35
C ILE A 110 13.29 -6.78 10.37
N LYS A 111 12.14 -7.46 10.47
CA LYS A 111 11.03 -7.13 11.39
C LYS A 111 10.58 -5.66 11.30
N ALA A 112 10.26 -5.18 10.09
CA ALA A 112 9.75 -3.81 9.95
C ALA A 112 8.62 -3.53 10.96
N LEU A 113 8.61 -2.30 11.47
CA LEU A 113 7.63 -1.86 12.47
C LEU A 113 6.21 -1.90 11.92
N PRO A 114 5.20 -2.10 12.77
CA PRO A 114 3.82 -2.13 12.34
C PRO A 114 3.33 -0.75 11.90
N ILE A 115 2.50 -0.71 10.87
CA ILE A 115 1.83 0.51 10.41
C ILE A 115 0.55 0.69 11.23
N HIS A 116 0.63 1.54 12.27
CA HIS A 116 -0.49 1.79 13.17
C HIS A 116 -1.55 2.72 12.58
N ASN A 117 -1.13 3.71 11.78
CA ASN A 117 -1.97 4.73 11.17
C ASN A 117 -1.57 4.89 9.69
N ARG A 118 -2.58 4.89 8.81
CA ARG A 118 -2.40 5.01 7.35
C ARG A 118 -2.77 6.39 6.82
N GLY A 119 -3.27 7.29 7.68
CA GLY A 119 -3.81 8.60 7.31
C GLY A 119 -5.32 8.55 7.13
N ALA A 120 -5.87 9.57 6.47
CA ALA A 120 -7.29 9.63 6.13
C ALA A 120 -7.53 9.13 4.70
N MET A 121 -8.66 8.44 4.53
CA MET A 121 -9.17 7.97 3.25
C MET A 121 -10.50 8.67 2.94
N LEU A 122 -10.60 9.28 1.77
CA LEU A 122 -11.84 9.79 1.22
C LEU A 122 -12.61 8.62 0.60
N LEU A 123 -13.69 8.19 1.24
CA LEU A 123 -14.59 7.19 0.70
C LEU A 123 -15.72 7.90 -0.05
N LEU A 124 -15.62 7.94 -1.38
CA LEU A 124 -16.59 8.59 -2.27
C LEU A 124 -17.59 7.54 -2.75
N VAL A 125 -18.83 7.66 -2.33
CA VAL A 125 -19.87 6.66 -2.60
C VAL A 125 -20.85 7.19 -3.63
N ASP A 126 -21.12 6.40 -4.65
CA ASP A 126 -22.25 6.59 -5.54
C ASP A 126 -23.57 6.45 -4.76
N SER A 127 -24.39 7.49 -4.74
CA SER A 127 -25.62 7.54 -3.95
C SER A 127 -26.63 6.44 -4.29
N THR A 128 -26.49 5.77 -5.44
CA THR A 128 -27.28 4.57 -5.77
C THR A 128 -27.13 3.46 -4.71
N PHE A 129 -25.99 3.43 -4.03
CA PHE A 129 -25.66 2.40 -3.02
C PHE A 129 -25.87 2.86 -1.59
N THR A 130 -26.13 4.15 -1.33
CA THR A 130 -26.23 4.74 0.02
C THR A 130 -27.18 3.94 0.93
N ASP A 131 -28.38 3.66 0.47
CA ASP A 131 -29.38 2.91 1.22
C ASP A 131 -29.36 1.42 0.85
N SER A 132 -29.23 1.10 -0.44
CA SER A 132 -29.32 -0.27 -0.96
C SER A 132 -28.19 -1.20 -0.51
N CYS A 133 -27.02 -0.66 -0.15
CA CYS A 133 -25.86 -1.38 0.38
C CYS A 133 -25.37 -0.80 1.73
N SER A 134 -26.26 -0.17 2.51
CA SER A 134 -25.90 0.55 3.74
C SER A 134 -25.17 -0.33 4.76
N THR A 135 -25.57 -1.59 4.91
CA THR A 135 -24.93 -2.56 5.81
C THR A 135 -23.52 -2.92 5.36
N GLU A 136 -23.35 -3.22 4.09
CA GLU A 136 -22.06 -3.60 3.52
C GLU A 136 -21.08 -2.41 3.48
N ILE A 137 -21.57 -1.20 3.21
CA ILE A 137 -20.75 0.02 3.29
C ILE A 137 -20.32 0.30 4.74
N LYS A 138 -21.21 0.11 5.72
CA LYS A 138 -20.85 0.22 7.14
C LYS A 138 -19.77 -0.81 7.52
N THR A 139 -19.89 -2.03 7.03
CA THR A 139 -18.87 -3.08 7.22
C THR A 139 -17.53 -2.65 6.58
N LEU A 140 -17.55 -2.15 5.33
CA LEU A 140 -16.36 -1.59 4.69
C LEU A 140 -15.71 -0.48 5.53
N MET A 141 -16.51 0.47 6.04
CA MET A 141 -15.99 1.55 6.88
C MET A 141 -15.36 1.02 8.18
N ASN A 142 -15.93 -0.03 8.79
CA ASN A 142 -15.33 -0.68 9.95
C ASN A 142 -14.01 -1.37 9.59
N ASP A 143 -13.92 -2.05 8.46
CA ASP A 143 -12.71 -2.72 7.99
C ASP A 143 -11.59 -1.70 7.70
N LEU A 144 -11.91 -0.61 7.01
CA LEU A 144 -10.96 0.47 6.71
C LEU A 144 -10.46 1.13 8.00
N SER A 145 -11.37 1.47 8.92
CA SER A 145 -11.01 2.03 10.22
C SER A 145 -10.17 1.04 11.03
N GLY A 146 -10.55 -0.24 11.02
CA GLY A 146 -9.79 -1.33 11.65
C GLY A 146 -8.40 -1.52 11.05
N ASP A 147 -8.18 -1.17 9.79
CA ASP A 147 -6.85 -1.21 9.16
C ASP A 147 -6.00 0.06 9.42
N GLY A 148 -6.54 1.01 10.15
CA GLY A 148 -5.83 2.21 10.58
C GLY A 148 -6.09 3.45 9.73
N TRP A 149 -7.14 3.46 8.90
CA TRP A 149 -7.58 4.64 8.17
C TRP A 149 -8.57 5.47 9.01
N LYS A 150 -8.41 6.80 9.01
CA LYS A 150 -9.50 7.72 9.32
C LYS A 150 -10.40 7.78 8.09
N ILE A 151 -11.73 7.66 8.27
CA ILE A 151 -12.66 7.63 7.13
C ILE A 151 -13.41 8.95 7.03
N VAL A 152 -13.30 9.57 5.86
CA VAL A 152 -14.08 10.73 5.47
C VAL A 152 -15.00 10.30 4.32
N ARG A 153 -16.26 9.95 4.64
CA ARG A 153 -17.25 9.52 3.64
C ARG A 153 -17.97 10.71 3.05
N LYS A 154 -18.17 10.68 1.74
CA LYS A 154 -19.04 11.59 1.00
C LYS A 154 -19.78 10.85 -0.08
N ASP A 155 -21.11 10.97 -0.07
CA ASP A 155 -21.97 10.39 -1.09
C ASP A 155 -22.25 11.44 -2.18
N PHE A 156 -22.15 11.02 -3.45
CA PHE A 156 -22.42 11.85 -4.62
C PHE A 156 -23.47 11.22 -5.52
N ALA A 157 -24.32 12.03 -6.12
CA ALA A 157 -25.16 11.58 -7.24
C ALA A 157 -24.30 11.32 -8.46
N ARG A 158 -24.70 10.36 -9.32
CA ARG A 158 -24.01 10.09 -10.59
C ARG A 158 -23.95 11.29 -11.54
N SER A 159 -24.90 12.21 -11.41
CA SER A 159 -24.94 13.45 -12.16
C SER A 159 -24.00 14.53 -11.67
N THR A 160 -23.30 14.31 -10.54
CA THR A 160 -22.33 15.26 -10.01
C THR A 160 -21.15 15.37 -10.96
N SER A 161 -20.78 16.61 -11.35
CA SER A 161 -19.72 16.83 -12.32
C SER A 161 -18.34 16.40 -11.79
N VAL A 162 -17.44 16.05 -12.72
CA VAL A 162 -16.02 15.76 -12.45
C VAL A 162 -15.38 16.88 -11.62
N SER A 163 -15.60 18.15 -12.02
CA SER A 163 -15.04 19.31 -11.34
C SER A 163 -15.56 19.49 -9.91
N SER A 164 -16.83 19.19 -9.65
CA SER A 164 -17.42 19.24 -8.31
C SER A 164 -16.83 18.20 -7.37
N ILE A 165 -16.65 16.97 -7.85
CA ILE A 165 -16.00 15.89 -7.09
C ILE A 165 -14.54 16.27 -6.80
N LYS A 166 -13.81 16.75 -7.80
CA LYS A 166 -12.42 17.21 -7.66
C LYS A 166 -12.30 18.32 -6.61
N SER A 167 -13.17 19.33 -6.68
CA SER A 167 -13.18 20.44 -5.72
C SER A 167 -13.39 19.96 -4.28
N TYR A 168 -14.26 18.97 -4.07
CA TYR A 168 -14.44 18.34 -2.77
C TYR A 168 -13.16 17.67 -2.27
N ILE A 169 -12.49 16.88 -3.14
CA ILE A 169 -11.24 16.20 -2.79
C ILE A 169 -10.16 17.21 -2.40
N VAL A 170 -9.93 18.22 -3.24
CA VAL A 170 -8.91 19.26 -3.01
C VAL A 170 -9.18 20.03 -1.72
N ASN A 171 -10.43 20.48 -1.50
CA ASN A 171 -10.82 21.21 -0.29
C ASN A 171 -10.61 20.37 0.97
N THR A 172 -10.94 19.06 0.92
CA THR A 172 -10.76 18.17 2.06
C THR A 172 -9.28 17.88 2.32
N TYR A 173 -8.48 17.67 1.27
CA TYR A 173 -7.03 17.50 1.37
C TYR A 173 -6.35 18.73 1.99
N ASN A 174 -6.74 19.92 1.56
CA ASN A 174 -6.18 21.17 2.10
C ASN A 174 -6.60 21.44 3.56
N ALA A 175 -7.79 20.98 3.97
CA ALA A 175 -8.28 21.09 5.34
C ALA A 175 -7.68 20.01 6.28
N ASP A 176 -7.28 18.87 5.75
CA ASP A 176 -6.72 17.76 6.51
C ASP A 176 -5.51 17.14 5.76
N ASN A 177 -4.32 17.53 6.15
CA ASN A 177 -3.06 17.06 5.58
C ASN A 177 -2.78 15.57 5.82
N THR A 178 -3.62 14.89 6.60
CA THR A 178 -3.54 13.43 6.82
C THR A 178 -4.23 12.63 5.72
N VAL A 179 -4.95 13.26 4.78
CA VAL A 179 -5.56 12.57 3.63
C VAL A 179 -4.46 11.96 2.75
N LYS A 180 -4.56 10.64 2.50
CA LYS A 180 -3.57 9.85 1.75
C LYS A 180 -4.19 8.97 0.67
N ALA A 181 -5.52 8.83 0.65
CA ALA A 181 -6.19 7.96 -0.31
C ALA A 181 -7.59 8.45 -0.70
N VAL A 182 -7.99 8.09 -1.92
CA VAL A 182 -9.35 8.20 -2.44
C VAL A 182 -9.82 6.80 -2.83
N TYR A 183 -10.96 6.39 -2.30
CA TYR A 183 -11.64 5.16 -2.69
C TYR A 183 -12.99 5.52 -3.31
N ILE A 184 -13.14 5.27 -4.61
CA ILE A 184 -14.38 5.52 -5.36
C ILE A 184 -15.20 4.23 -5.37
N LEU A 185 -16.40 4.27 -4.77
CA LEU A 185 -17.32 3.16 -4.70
C LEU A 185 -18.54 3.43 -5.57
N GLY A 186 -18.56 2.85 -6.76
CA GLY A 186 -19.62 2.99 -7.75
C GLY A 186 -19.23 3.82 -8.97
N HIS A 187 -20.23 4.13 -9.81
CA HIS A 187 -20.06 4.83 -11.09
C HIS A 187 -20.21 6.34 -10.88
N LEU A 188 -19.26 6.96 -10.17
CA LEU A 188 -19.14 8.43 -10.13
C LEU A 188 -18.53 8.94 -11.43
N ALA A 189 -18.78 10.21 -11.74
CA ALA A 189 -18.31 10.85 -12.98
C ALA A 189 -16.84 10.49 -13.29
N VAL A 190 -16.60 10.09 -14.53
CA VAL A 190 -15.30 9.62 -15.01
C VAL A 190 -14.60 10.80 -15.71
N PRO A 191 -13.45 11.25 -15.21
CA PRO A 191 -12.62 12.21 -15.93
C PRO A 191 -12.01 11.55 -17.15
N TYR A 192 -12.03 12.25 -18.28
CA TYR A 192 -11.33 11.84 -19.51
C TYR A 192 -10.22 12.81 -19.80
N SER A 193 -9.10 12.34 -20.34
CA SER A 193 -7.94 13.19 -20.59
C SER A 193 -7.06 12.67 -21.72
N GLY A 194 -6.35 13.59 -22.35
CA GLY A 194 -5.26 13.36 -23.28
C GLY A 194 -5.67 13.21 -24.74
N ASP A 195 -4.63 12.99 -25.53
CA ASP A 195 -4.69 12.55 -26.93
C ASP A 195 -3.69 11.39 -27.06
N LEU A 196 -4.03 10.24 -26.49
CA LEU A 196 -3.14 9.11 -26.27
C LEU A 196 -3.70 7.81 -26.80
N ASN A 197 -2.80 6.86 -27.08
CA ASN A 197 -3.14 5.49 -27.48
C ASN A 197 -2.24 4.49 -26.74
N PRO A 198 -2.46 4.29 -25.45
CA PRO A 198 -1.57 3.46 -24.60
C PRO A 198 -1.50 2.00 -25.05
N ASP A 199 -2.50 1.54 -25.81
CA ASP A 199 -2.54 0.24 -26.45
C ASP A 199 -1.87 0.19 -27.84
N ALA A 200 -1.29 1.31 -28.31
CA ALA A 200 -0.61 1.51 -29.57
C ALA A 200 -1.52 1.38 -30.83
N HIS A 201 -2.84 1.45 -30.68
CA HIS A 201 -3.77 1.48 -31.81
C HIS A 201 -4.04 2.92 -32.24
N GLY A 202 -3.71 3.27 -33.49
CA GLY A 202 -3.88 4.63 -34.01
C GLY A 202 -5.35 5.06 -34.13
N ASP A 203 -6.26 4.12 -34.39
CA ASP A 203 -7.70 4.32 -34.42
C ASP A 203 -8.33 4.51 -33.03
N HIS A 204 -7.60 4.19 -31.96
CA HIS A 204 -8.02 4.34 -30.56
C HIS A 204 -7.34 5.54 -29.88
N LYS A 205 -6.71 6.41 -30.65
CA LYS A 205 -6.07 7.62 -30.14
C LYS A 205 -7.11 8.67 -29.76
N GLY A 206 -7.06 9.16 -28.52
CA GLY A 206 -7.98 10.18 -28.01
C GLY A 206 -7.92 10.33 -26.51
N ALA A 207 -8.99 10.88 -25.90
CA ALA A 207 -9.11 10.97 -24.45
C ALA A 207 -9.48 9.58 -23.87
N TRP A 208 -8.82 9.23 -22.78
CA TRP A 208 -9.08 7.98 -22.05
C TRP A 208 -9.58 8.27 -20.63
N PRO A 209 -10.29 7.33 -19.99
CA PRO A 209 -10.60 7.44 -18.57
C PRO A 209 -9.35 7.66 -17.75
N ALA A 210 -9.36 8.69 -16.91
CA ALA A 210 -8.21 9.22 -16.22
C ALA A 210 -8.50 9.47 -14.73
N ASP A 211 -8.89 8.42 -13.99
CA ASP A 211 -9.22 8.52 -12.57
C ASP A 211 -8.10 9.19 -11.74
N VAL A 212 -6.86 9.10 -12.19
CA VAL A 212 -5.70 9.75 -11.54
C VAL A 212 -5.87 11.27 -11.42
N TYR A 213 -6.72 11.90 -12.23
CA TYR A 213 -7.14 13.30 -12.08
C TYR A 213 -7.64 13.59 -10.65
N TYR A 214 -8.37 12.66 -10.05
CA TYR A 214 -8.84 12.78 -8.68
C TYR A 214 -7.74 12.64 -7.62
N ALA A 215 -6.63 12.01 -7.96
CA ALA A 215 -5.51 11.75 -7.07
C ALA A 215 -4.39 12.81 -7.15
N ASP A 216 -4.29 13.54 -8.26
CA ASP A 216 -3.34 14.61 -8.49
C ASP A 216 -3.94 15.95 -8.00
N VAL A 217 -3.66 16.35 -6.74
CA VAL A 217 -4.37 17.44 -6.05
C VAL A 217 -3.94 18.81 -6.52
N ASP A 218 -2.69 19.00 -6.90
CA ASP A 218 -2.07 20.30 -7.23
C ASP A 218 -1.70 20.47 -8.71
N GLY A 219 -1.90 19.44 -9.54
CA GLY A 219 -1.63 19.50 -10.98
C GLY A 219 -2.52 20.47 -11.74
N ILE A 220 -1.93 21.11 -12.73
CA ILE A 220 -2.65 22.01 -13.65
C ILE A 220 -3.22 21.22 -14.80
N TRP A 221 -4.52 21.02 -14.77
CA TRP A 221 -5.28 20.34 -15.81
C TRP A 221 -6.02 21.39 -16.66
N THR A 222 -5.84 21.30 -17.99
CA THR A 222 -6.40 22.24 -18.96
C THR A 222 -7.32 21.51 -19.94
N ASP A 223 -8.22 22.26 -20.56
CA ASP A 223 -9.17 21.80 -21.58
C ASP A 223 -9.27 22.94 -22.65
N ASN A 224 -8.17 23.19 -23.38
CA ASN A 224 -8.10 24.32 -24.27
C ASN A 224 -7.20 24.10 -25.51
N SER A 225 -6.52 22.96 -25.63
CA SER A 225 -5.50 22.78 -26.66
C SER A 225 -5.65 21.49 -27.49
N VAL A 226 -6.05 20.39 -26.89
CA VAL A 226 -6.27 19.15 -27.64
C VAL A 226 -7.50 19.30 -28.54
N ASN A 227 -7.35 18.91 -29.80
CA ASN A 227 -8.43 18.94 -30.79
C ASN A 227 -8.34 17.66 -31.67
N ASN A 228 -8.90 16.55 -31.19
CA ASN A 228 -8.97 15.28 -31.90
C ASN A 228 -10.42 14.81 -31.98
N THR A 229 -10.93 14.69 -33.17
CA THR A 229 -12.29 14.18 -33.52
C THR A 229 -12.20 12.96 -34.43
N THR A 230 -11.05 12.29 -34.44
CA THR A 230 -10.78 11.16 -35.38
C THR A 230 -10.76 9.81 -34.68
N SER A 231 -11.06 9.78 -33.37
CA SER A 231 -11.17 8.53 -32.61
C SER A 231 -12.31 7.66 -33.13
N THR A 232 -12.12 6.35 -33.20
CA THR A 232 -13.18 5.42 -33.63
C THR A 232 -14.41 5.50 -32.72
N GLY A 233 -14.21 5.74 -31.43
CA GLY A 233 -15.29 6.00 -30.48
C GLY A 233 -15.44 7.49 -30.20
N THR A 234 -16.57 8.10 -30.51
CA THR A 234 -16.83 9.54 -30.31
C THR A 234 -16.68 9.97 -28.85
N ARG A 235 -16.82 9.07 -27.88
CA ARG A 235 -16.55 9.37 -26.47
C ARG A 235 -15.07 9.69 -26.19
N ASN A 236 -14.16 9.20 -27.05
CA ASN A 236 -12.72 9.44 -26.97
C ASN A 236 -12.27 10.68 -27.77
N ASP A 237 -13.19 11.31 -28.55
CA ASP A 237 -12.92 12.62 -29.12
C ASP A 237 -12.62 13.61 -28.01
N ASN A 238 -11.67 14.52 -28.25
CA ASN A 238 -11.28 15.56 -27.30
C ASN A 238 -11.12 16.88 -28.03
N THR A 239 -11.93 17.85 -27.67
CA THR A 239 -11.93 19.19 -28.29
C THR A 239 -11.93 20.28 -27.22
N PRO A 240 -11.32 21.46 -27.48
CA PRO A 240 -11.25 22.51 -26.49
C PRO A 240 -12.61 22.90 -25.91
N GLY A 241 -12.76 22.82 -24.57
CA GLY A 241 -13.97 23.20 -23.86
C GLY A 241 -15.04 22.10 -23.76
N ASP A 242 -14.74 20.85 -24.11
CA ASP A 242 -15.71 19.75 -24.04
C ASP A 242 -15.79 19.04 -22.67
N GLY A 243 -15.01 19.49 -21.69
CA GLY A 243 -14.95 18.94 -20.36
C GLY A 243 -13.96 17.78 -20.18
N LYS A 244 -13.19 17.45 -21.22
CA LYS A 244 -12.08 16.51 -21.19
C LYS A 244 -10.77 17.28 -21.16
N TYR A 245 -9.78 16.72 -20.44
CA TYR A 245 -8.53 17.42 -20.22
C TYR A 245 -7.52 17.17 -21.35
N ASP A 246 -6.55 18.08 -21.48
CA ASP A 246 -5.51 18.01 -22.51
C ASP A 246 -4.39 17.01 -22.19
N GLN A 247 -4.14 16.74 -20.90
CA GLN A 247 -2.97 16.05 -20.42
C GLN A 247 -2.98 14.56 -20.77
N SER A 248 -1.99 14.10 -21.55
CA SER A 248 -1.72 12.67 -21.81
C SER A 248 -0.83 12.03 -20.74
N THR A 249 -0.03 12.85 -20.04
CA THR A 249 0.78 12.47 -18.87
C THR A 249 0.41 13.35 -17.69
N LEU A 250 0.61 12.85 -16.46
CA LEU A 250 0.32 13.61 -15.26
C LEU A 250 1.10 14.94 -15.25
N PRO A 251 0.42 16.09 -15.03
CA PRO A 251 1.09 17.39 -14.96
C PRO A 251 1.91 17.54 -13.68
N SER A 252 1.50 16.94 -12.57
CA SER A 252 2.28 16.78 -11.35
C SER A 252 2.28 15.31 -10.89
N ASN A 253 2.77 15.01 -9.72
CA ASN A 253 2.66 13.67 -9.16
C ASN A 253 1.30 13.50 -8.48
N ALA A 254 0.69 12.33 -8.62
CA ALA A 254 -0.47 11.98 -7.82
C ALA A 254 -0.11 12.00 -6.33
N ASP A 255 -0.84 12.76 -5.54
CA ASP A 255 -0.66 12.92 -4.09
C ASP A 255 -1.32 11.80 -3.30
N LEU A 256 -2.35 11.21 -3.88
CA LEU A 256 -3.27 10.29 -3.22
C LEU A 256 -3.21 8.90 -3.88
N GLN A 257 -3.25 7.87 -3.04
CA GLN A 257 -3.55 6.52 -3.48
C GLN A 257 -4.99 6.46 -4.01
N LEU A 258 -5.23 5.79 -5.13
CA LEU A 258 -6.57 5.75 -5.71
C LEU A 258 -6.93 4.37 -6.22
N GLY A 259 -8.20 4.00 -6.06
CA GLY A 259 -8.84 2.84 -6.68
C GLY A 259 -10.35 3.04 -6.82
N ARG A 260 -10.92 2.41 -7.82
CA ARG A 260 -12.37 2.46 -8.11
C ARG A 260 -12.97 1.07 -8.15
N VAL A 261 -14.09 0.89 -7.47
CA VAL A 261 -14.96 -0.28 -7.65
C VAL A 261 -16.19 0.14 -8.44
N ASP A 262 -16.21 -0.21 -9.71
CA ASP A 262 -17.29 0.12 -10.61
C ASP A 262 -17.85 -1.16 -11.27
N VAL A 263 -19.08 -1.48 -10.92
CA VAL A 263 -19.82 -2.66 -11.41
C VAL A 263 -21.02 -2.28 -12.27
N SER A 264 -21.07 -1.02 -12.73
CA SER A 264 -22.15 -0.52 -13.57
C SER A 264 -22.09 -1.09 -14.98
N ASN A 265 -23.24 -1.16 -15.64
CA ASN A 265 -23.36 -1.55 -17.06
C ASN A 265 -22.64 -2.89 -17.40
N MET A 266 -22.87 -3.93 -16.57
CA MET A 266 -22.29 -5.26 -16.73
C MET A 266 -23.38 -6.34 -16.98
N PRO A 267 -24.20 -6.22 -18.05
CA PRO A 267 -25.33 -7.14 -18.31
C PRO A 267 -24.90 -8.59 -18.67
N ALA A 268 -23.62 -8.86 -18.90
CA ALA A 268 -23.11 -10.24 -19.01
C ALA A 268 -23.30 -11.02 -17.70
N PHE A 269 -23.42 -10.34 -16.56
CA PHE A 269 -23.70 -10.93 -15.27
C PHE A 269 -25.21 -10.90 -14.99
N SER A 270 -25.76 -12.00 -14.48
CA SER A 270 -27.20 -12.15 -14.21
C SER A 270 -27.70 -11.32 -13.02
N LYS A 271 -26.78 -10.71 -12.25
CA LYS A 271 -27.07 -9.90 -11.05
C LYS A 271 -27.34 -8.44 -11.43
N THR A 272 -28.22 -7.80 -10.66
CA THR A 272 -28.36 -6.33 -10.71
C THR A 272 -27.08 -5.65 -10.21
N GLU A 273 -26.88 -4.39 -10.54
CA GLU A 273 -25.73 -3.60 -10.11
C GLU A 273 -25.59 -3.56 -8.58
N VAL A 274 -26.70 -3.40 -7.85
CA VAL A 274 -26.73 -3.46 -6.37
C VAL A 274 -26.28 -4.83 -5.85
N GLN A 275 -26.72 -5.90 -6.48
CA GLN A 275 -26.30 -7.26 -6.10
C GLN A 275 -24.82 -7.52 -6.38
N LEU A 276 -24.29 -6.99 -7.47
CA LEU A 276 -22.87 -7.05 -7.82
C LEU A 276 -22.04 -6.30 -6.77
N MET A 277 -22.44 -5.06 -6.44
CA MET A 277 -21.74 -4.26 -5.41
C MET A 277 -21.76 -4.94 -4.05
N ARG A 278 -22.92 -5.44 -3.63
CA ARG A 278 -23.05 -6.22 -2.37
C ARG A 278 -22.13 -7.45 -2.36
N THR A 279 -22.10 -8.18 -3.49
CA THR A 279 -21.22 -9.35 -3.63
C THR A 279 -19.75 -8.93 -3.50
N TYR A 280 -19.35 -7.83 -4.14
CA TYR A 280 -17.98 -7.31 -4.06
C TYR A 280 -17.59 -6.94 -2.62
N LEU A 281 -18.43 -6.16 -1.93
CA LEU A 281 -18.15 -5.71 -0.57
C LEU A 281 -18.03 -6.89 0.41
N ASN A 282 -18.88 -7.90 0.29
CA ASN A 282 -18.85 -9.09 1.14
C ASN A 282 -17.58 -9.93 0.92
N LYS A 283 -17.14 -10.13 -0.34
CA LYS A 283 -15.91 -10.88 -0.61
C LYS A 283 -14.65 -10.09 -0.18
N ALA A 284 -14.65 -8.76 -0.29
CA ALA A 284 -13.58 -7.90 0.21
C ALA A 284 -13.48 -7.97 1.75
N HIS A 285 -14.62 -7.94 2.44
CA HIS A 285 -14.67 -8.17 3.89
C HIS A 285 -14.10 -9.53 4.27
N SER A 286 -14.53 -10.61 3.59
CA SER A 286 -14.03 -11.96 3.86
C SER A 286 -12.52 -12.09 3.70
N TYR A 287 -11.93 -11.42 2.71
CA TYR A 287 -10.48 -11.38 2.51
C TYR A 287 -9.76 -10.65 3.66
N LYS A 288 -10.26 -9.47 4.05
CA LYS A 288 -9.71 -8.67 5.15
C LYS A 288 -9.78 -9.39 6.50
N MET A 289 -10.78 -10.26 6.69
CA MET A 289 -10.93 -11.10 7.89
C MET A 289 -10.07 -12.37 7.88
N ASP A 290 -9.25 -12.60 6.87
CA ASP A 290 -8.45 -13.82 6.68
C ASP A 290 -9.33 -15.08 6.77
N SER A 291 -10.49 -15.04 6.11
CA SER A 291 -11.48 -16.13 6.12
C SER A 291 -11.54 -16.91 4.79
N LEU A 292 -10.77 -16.49 3.78
CA LEU A 292 -10.72 -17.15 2.48
C LEU A 292 -9.56 -18.16 2.45
N ALA A 293 -9.86 -19.39 2.07
CA ALA A 293 -8.82 -20.37 1.76
C ALA A 293 -8.21 -20.03 0.39
N MET A 294 -6.89 -19.81 0.34
CA MET A 294 -6.16 -19.52 -0.89
C MET A 294 -4.74 -20.11 -0.83
N ILE A 295 -4.15 -20.28 -2.00
CA ILE A 295 -2.72 -20.58 -2.11
C ILE A 295 -1.95 -19.27 -2.31
N HIS A 296 -0.87 -19.10 -1.55
CA HIS A 296 0.04 -17.95 -1.67
C HIS A 296 0.96 -18.15 -2.88
N GLN A 297 0.36 -18.15 -4.07
CA GLN A 297 1.03 -18.33 -5.35
C GLN A 297 0.43 -17.37 -6.39
N ALA A 298 1.14 -17.24 -7.51
CA ALA A 298 0.71 -16.51 -8.68
C ALA A 298 0.64 -17.41 -9.91
N LEU A 299 -0.28 -17.09 -10.83
CA LEU A 299 -0.27 -17.62 -12.18
C LEU A 299 0.05 -16.52 -13.20
N ILE A 300 0.70 -16.90 -14.28
CA ILE A 300 0.93 -16.07 -15.46
C ILE A 300 0.43 -16.82 -16.70
N ASP A 301 -0.49 -16.20 -17.41
CA ASP A 301 -0.98 -16.61 -18.72
C ASP A 301 -0.55 -15.61 -19.78
N ASP A 302 0.53 -15.96 -20.48
CA ASP A 302 1.21 -15.07 -21.43
C ASP A 302 0.92 -15.50 -22.87
N ASN A 303 -0.01 -14.81 -23.51
CA ASN A 303 -0.37 -15.05 -24.90
C ASN A 303 0.30 -14.05 -25.90
N PHE A 304 1.18 -13.18 -25.39
CA PHE A 304 2.05 -12.35 -26.22
C PHE A 304 3.45 -12.93 -26.38
N GLY A 305 4.00 -13.56 -25.36
CA GLY A 305 5.38 -14.03 -25.34
C GLY A 305 6.36 -12.90 -25.60
N MET A 306 7.17 -13.05 -26.65
CA MET A 306 8.08 -12.03 -27.16
C MET A 306 7.59 -11.39 -28.46
N SER A 307 6.30 -11.47 -28.76
CA SER A 307 5.70 -10.85 -29.93
C SER A 307 6.01 -9.35 -29.95
N THR A 308 6.43 -8.84 -31.09
CA THR A 308 6.83 -7.43 -31.29
C THR A 308 8.01 -6.94 -30.43
N GLY A 309 8.73 -7.85 -29.74
CA GLY A 309 9.83 -7.47 -28.83
C GLY A 309 9.36 -6.86 -27.50
N GLU A 310 8.11 -6.99 -27.15
CA GLU A 310 7.50 -6.45 -25.92
C GLU A 310 7.20 -7.56 -24.92
N PRO A 311 8.08 -7.82 -23.93
CA PRO A 311 7.91 -8.92 -22.96
C PRO A 311 6.91 -8.53 -21.86
N PHE A 312 5.60 -8.55 -22.14
CA PHE A 312 4.55 -8.14 -21.22
C PHE A 312 4.61 -8.90 -19.87
N ALA A 313 4.77 -10.23 -19.92
CA ALA A 313 4.81 -11.07 -18.73
C ALA A 313 6.04 -10.83 -17.83
N ALA A 314 7.09 -10.16 -18.33
CA ALA A 314 8.23 -9.77 -17.52
C ALA A 314 7.81 -8.94 -16.29
N ASN A 315 6.75 -8.13 -16.41
CA ASN A 315 6.21 -7.36 -15.29
C ASN A 315 5.62 -8.27 -14.20
N GLY A 316 4.86 -9.30 -14.58
CA GLY A 316 4.34 -10.31 -13.64
C GLY A 316 5.47 -11.05 -12.93
N TRP A 317 6.41 -11.62 -13.68
CA TRP A 317 7.55 -12.35 -13.10
C TRP A 317 8.38 -11.50 -12.14
N ARG A 318 8.62 -10.23 -12.48
CA ARG A 318 9.36 -9.29 -11.64
C ARG A 318 8.64 -8.99 -10.33
N ASN A 319 7.34 -8.73 -10.38
CA ASN A 319 6.56 -8.34 -9.21
C ASN A 319 6.26 -9.51 -8.28
N PHE A 320 6.05 -10.72 -8.80
CA PHE A 320 5.64 -11.85 -7.98
C PHE A 320 6.78 -12.49 -7.19
N ALA A 321 8.03 -12.39 -7.65
CA ALA A 321 9.16 -12.96 -6.94
C ALA A 321 9.36 -12.37 -5.52
N PRO A 322 9.37 -11.05 -5.28
CA PRO A 322 9.47 -10.47 -3.94
C PRO A 322 8.24 -10.70 -3.05
N LEU A 323 7.09 -11.01 -3.65
CA LEU A 323 5.84 -11.28 -2.94
C LEU A 323 5.70 -12.75 -2.53
N LEU A 324 6.07 -13.68 -3.42
CA LEU A 324 5.71 -15.10 -3.34
C LEU A 324 6.90 -16.06 -3.48
N GLY A 325 8.08 -15.53 -3.77
CA GLY A 325 9.29 -16.32 -4.03
C GLY A 325 9.38 -16.87 -5.46
N TYR A 326 10.55 -17.39 -5.81
CA TYR A 326 10.83 -17.88 -7.18
C TYR A 326 9.90 -19.00 -7.64
N ASN A 327 9.51 -19.88 -6.73
CA ASN A 327 8.67 -21.05 -7.01
C ASN A 327 7.18 -20.76 -6.79
N GLY A 328 6.86 -19.55 -6.33
CA GLY A 328 5.48 -19.13 -6.08
C GLY A 328 4.73 -18.70 -7.34
N THR A 329 5.38 -18.69 -8.51
CA THR A 329 4.77 -18.26 -9.76
C THR A 329 4.84 -19.37 -10.81
N GLN A 330 3.71 -19.64 -11.46
CA GLN A 330 3.56 -20.71 -12.46
C GLN A 330 2.97 -20.15 -13.76
N SER A 331 3.35 -20.72 -14.88
CA SER A 331 2.73 -20.44 -16.19
C SER A 331 1.55 -21.38 -16.37
N LEU A 332 0.32 -20.86 -16.32
CA LEU A 332 -0.93 -21.64 -16.32
C LEU A 332 -2.02 -20.84 -17.03
N ASP A 333 -3.02 -21.54 -17.59
CA ASP A 333 -4.22 -20.95 -18.17
C ASP A 333 -5.00 -20.17 -17.11
N TYR A 334 -5.42 -18.95 -17.45
CA TYR A 334 -6.04 -18.00 -16.52
C TYR A 334 -7.43 -18.48 -16.07
N ILE A 335 -8.35 -18.74 -17.01
CA ILE A 335 -9.74 -19.12 -16.70
C ILE A 335 -9.82 -20.52 -16.11
N ALA A 336 -9.20 -21.52 -16.77
CA ALA A 336 -9.29 -22.92 -16.31
C ALA A 336 -8.71 -23.11 -14.92
N THR A 337 -7.60 -22.44 -14.61
CA THR A 337 -6.96 -22.52 -13.29
C THR A 337 -7.79 -21.81 -12.22
N LEU A 338 -8.18 -20.55 -12.46
CA LEU A 338 -8.95 -19.78 -11.49
C LEU A 338 -10.38 -20.31 -11.29
N ASN A 339 -10.91 -21.10 -12.23
CA ASN A 339 -12.20 -21.74 -12.05
C ASN A 339 -12.21 -22.78 -10.91
N THR A 340 -11.05 -23.35 -10.57
CA THR A 340 -10.95 -24.46 -9.60
C THR A 340 -10.11 -24.14 -8.37
N THR A 341 -9.17 -23.20 -8.47
CA THR A 341 -8.15 -22.97 -7.41
C THR A 341 -8.01 -21.48 -7.12
N THR A 342 -8.00 -21.14 -5.82
CA THR A 342 -7.84 -19.75 -5.39
C THR A 342 -6.37 -19.36 -5.31
N TYR A 343 -5.92 -18.54 -6.27
CA TYR A 343 -4.59 -17.92 -6.31
C TYR A 343 -4.60 -16.53 -5.68
N GLN A 344 -3.51 -16.15 -5.00
CA GLN A 344 -3.39 -14.80 -4.46
C GLN A 344 -3.18 -13.76 -5.57
N TRP A 345 -2.36 -14.10 -6.58
CA TRP A 345 -2.08 -13.23 -7.72
C TRP A 345 -2.35 -13.94 -9.05
N SER A 346 -2.77 -13.17 -10.04
CA SER A 346 -2.93 -13.64 -11.41
C SER A 346 -2.52 -12.55 -12.41
N PHE A 347 -1.90 -12.98 -13.50
CA PHE A 347 -1.50 -12.13 -14.61
C PHE A 347 -2.00 -12.77 -15.91
N GLY A 348 -2.58 -11.97 -16.77
CA GLY A 348 -2.97 -12.39 -18.11
C GLY A 348 -2.66 -11.32 -19.14
N CYS A 349 -2.12 -11.72 -20.31
CA CYS A 349 -1.97 -10.80 -21.44
C CYS A 349 -2.23 -11.49 -22.77
N GLY A 350 -2.86 -10.73 -23.70
CA GLY A 350 -3.20 -11.19 -25.05
C GLY A 350 -3.88 -10.12 -25.87
N GLY A 351 -4.09 -10.36 -27.15
CA GLY A 351 -4.74 -9.42 -28.07
C GLY A 351 -6.13 -9.02 -27.55
N GLY A 352 -6.35 -7.73 -27.26
CA GLY A 352 -7.53 -7.25 -26.55
C GLY A 352 -8.66 -6.76 -27.44
N SER A 353 -9.82 -6.69 -26.82
CA SER A 353 -10.98 -5.90 -27.24
C SER A 353 -11.59 -5.28 -25.97
N TYR A 354 -12.65 -4.47 -26.08
CA TYR A 354 -13.35 -3.93 -24.90
C TYR A 354 -13.85 -5.01 -23.94
N THR A 355 -14.12 -6.23 -24.42
CA THR A 355 -14.77 -7.31 -23.67
C THR A 355 -13.97 -8.62 -23.63
N SER A 356 -12.72 -8.63 -24.08
CA SER A 356 -11.90 -9.85 -24.13
C SER A 356 -10.40 -9.57 -24.18
N ALA A 357 -9.63 -10.61 -23.84
CA ALA A 357 -8.21 -10.73 -24.17
C ALA A 357 -7.97 -12.11 -24.77
N GLY A 358 -7.31 -12.16 -25.96
CA GLY A 358 -7.03 -13.38 -26.70
C GLY A 358 -6.19 -14.36 -25.91
N GLY A 359 -6.60 -15.62 -25.87
CA GLY A 359 -5.98 -16.66 -25.06
C GLY A 359 -6.38 -16.63 -23.57
N ILE A 360 -6.79 -15.46 -23.03
CA ILE A 360 -7.21 -15.31 -21.65
C ILE A 360 -8.70 -15.61 -21.48
N GLY A 361 -9.57 -14.92 -22.26
CA GLY A 361 -11.00 -15.10 -22.19
C GLY A 361 -11.80 -13.84 -22.49
N THR A 362 -13.11 -13.93 -22.21
CA THR A 362 -14.08 -12.85 -22.44
C THR A 362 -14.79 -12.49 -21.13
N THR A 363 -15.45 -11.34 -21.08
CA THR A 363 -16.36 -10.97 -19.99
C THR A 363 -17.44 -12.03 -19.76
N ALA A 364 -17.96 -12.65 -20.83
CA ALA A 364 -18.92 -13.74 -20.72
C ALA A 364 -18.30 -15.00 -20.06
N ASN A 365 -17.03 -15.33 -20.37
CA ASN A 365 -16.33 -16.42 -19.70
C ASN A 365 -16.16 -16.14 -18.20
N ILE A 366 -15.79 -14.90 -17.83
CA ILE A 366 -15.68 -14.49 -16.40
C ILE A 366 -17.05 -14.60 -15.70
N ALA A 367 -18.13 -14.20 -16.37
CA ALA A 367 -19.48 -14.28 -15.81
C ALA A 367 -19.97 -15.74 -15.64
N ALA A 368 -19.51 -16.66 -16.49
CA ALA A 368 -19.93 -18.07 -16.51
C ALA A 368 -19.07 -18.98 -15.58
N ASN A 369 -17.89 -18.55 -15.19
CA ASN A 369 -16.94 -19.35 -14.40
C ASN A 369 -16.67 -18.75 -13.01
N ASN A 370 -16.12 -19.56 -12.13
CA ASN A 370 -15.52 -19.05 -10.91
C ASN A 370 -14.20 -18.33 -11.24
N MET A 371 -13.98 -17.19 -10.61
CA MET A 371 -12.73 -16.44 -10.72
C MET A 371 -12.07 -16.37 -9.35
N ASN A 372 -11.44 -17.46 -8.96
CA ASN A 372 -10.83 -17.68 -7.66
C ASN A 372 -9.44 -17.04 -7.60
N GLY A 373 -9.39 -15.70 -7.64
CA GLY A 373 -8.19 -14.89 -7.50
C GLY A 373 -8.43 -13.77 -6.50
N ILE A 374 -7.37 -13.13 -6.02
CA ILE A 374 -7.49 -11.93 -5.18
C ILE A 374 -7.07 -10.71 -5.99
N PHE A 375 -5.80 -10.66 -6.39
CA PHE A 375 -5.22 -9.58 -7.18
C PHE A 375 -5.01 -10.03 -8.61
N SER A 376 -5.38 -9.21 -9.57
CA SER A 376 -5.21 -9.50 -10.98
C SER A 376 -4.53 -8.36 -11.73
N MET A 377 -3.82 -8.73 -12.77
CA MET A 377 -3.21 -7.85 -13.76
C MET A 377 -3.63 -8.38 -15.14
N LEU A 378 -4.41 -7.61 -15.89
CA LEU A 378 -4.81 -7.97 -17.24
C LEU A 378 -4.31 -6.93 -18.25
N PHE A 379 -3.67 -7.38 -19.31
CA PHE A 379 -3.12 -6.51 -20.34
C PHE A 379 -3.57 -6.95 -21.73
N GLY A 380 -3.95 -5.99 -22.53
CA GLY A 380 -4.43 -6.14 -23.90
C GLY A 380 -5.02 -4.81 -24.37
N SER A 381 -5.29 -4.69 -25.64
CA SER A 381 -5.80 -3.47 -26.25
C SER A 381 -7.25 -3.19 -25.86
N TYR A 382 -7.68 -1.96 -25.99
CA TYR A 382 -9.05 -1.44 -25.85
C TYR A 382 -9.65 -1.46 -24.45
N PHE A 383 -9.57 -2.56 -23.67
CA PHE A 383 -10.31 -2.69 -22.41
C PHE A 383 -9.77 -1.80 -21.25
N GLY A 384 -8.62 -1.18 -21.43
CA GLY A 384 -8.14 -0.12 -20.52
C GLY A 384 -8.93 1.18 -20.66
N ASP A 385 -9.63 1.40 -21.78
CA ASP A 385 -10.69 2.38 -21.92
C ASP A 385 -11.96 1.79 -21.30
N TRP A 386 -11.95 1.74 -19.95
CA TRP A 386 -12.79 0.86 -19.15
C TRP A 386 -14.25 1.28 -19.00
N ASP A 387 -14.59 2.53 -19.37
CA ASP A 387 -15.93 3.07 -19.18
C ASP A 387 -16.88 2.69 -20.34
N ASN A 388 -17.10 1.40 -20.49
CA ASN A 388 -18.03 0.86 -21.49
C ASN A 388 -18.74 -0.41 -21.02
N GLN A 389 -19.77 -0.84 -21.77
CA GLN A 389 -20.58 -2.00 -21.41
C GLN A 389 -19.75 -3.28 -21.42
N ASN A 390 -19.96 -4.13 -20.40
CA ASN A 390 -19.29 -5.43 -20.24
C ASN A 390 -17.75 -5.35 -20.34
N ASN A 391 -17.17 -4.25 -19.87
CA ASN A 391 -15.74 -4.04 -20.00
C ASN A 391 -14.92 -5.13 -19.29
N PHE A 392 -13.89 -5.64 -19.98
CA PHE A 392 -13.07 -6.76 -19.52
C PHE A 392 -12.21 -6.43 -18.30
N LEU A 393 -11.75 -5.16 -18.15
CA LEU A 393 -10.97 -4.75 -16.98
C LEU A 393 -11.82 -4.76 -15.70
N ARG A 394 -13.12 -4.42 -15.78
CA ARG A 394 -14.05 -4.38 -14.65
C ARG A 394 -14.68 -5.74 -14.35
N ALA A 395 -14.76 -6.63 -15.34
CA ALA A 395 -15.45 -7.92 -15.23
C ALA A 395 -15.01 -8.78 -14.04
N PRO A 396 -13.69 -8.88 -13.68
CA PRO A 396 -13.26 -9.67 -12.53
C PRO A 396 -13.89 -9.22 -11.20
N LEU A 397 -14.17 -7.93 -11.02
CA LEU A 397 -14.80 -7.41 -9.81
C LEU A 397 -16.24 -7.91 -9.66
N CYS A 398 -16.91 -8.18 -10.76
CA CYS A 398 -18.31 -8.65 -10.84
C CYS A 398 -18.46 -10.15 -10.57
N ALA A 399 -17.36 -10.91 -10.58
CA ALA A 399 -17.38 -12.36 -10.33
C ALA A 399 -17.93 -12.67 -8.91
N ASN A 400 -18.59 -13.82 -8.77
CA ASN A 400 -19.13 -14.28 -7.49
C ASN A 400 -18.04 -14.69 -6.49
N THR A 401 -16.91 -15.12 -6.99
CA THR A 401 -15.74 -15.60 -6.24
C THR A 401 -14.73 -14.48 -5.99
N PRO A 402 -13.75 -14.66 -5.10
CA PRO A 402 -12.94 -13.57 -4.58
C PRO A 402 -11.93 -13.00 -5.57
N MET A 403 -12.37 -12.26 -6.59
CA MET A 403 -11.51 -11.39 -7.38
C MET A 403 -11.76 -9.96 -6.94
N LEU A 404 -10.74 -9.29 -6.38
CA LEU A 404 -10.91 -8.01 -5.68
C LEU A 404 -10.28 -6.82 -6.38
N THR A 405 -9.23 -7.04 -7.19
CA THR A 405 -8.61 -5.97 -7.96
C THR A 405 -8.22 -6.42 -9.35
N ASN A 406 -8.16 -5.48 -10.27
CA ASN A 406 -7.59 -5.67 -11.59
C ASN A 406 -6.86 -4.40 -12.05
N CYS A 407 -5.64 -4.54 -12.56
CA CYS A 407 -4.76 -3.44 -12.94
C CYS A 407 -4.52 -3.41 -14.44
N TRP A 408 -4.43 -2.21 -15.01
CA TRP A 408 -4.10 -2.01 -16.40
C TRP A 408 -3.25 -0.75 -16.62
N ALA A 409 -2.36 -0.74 -17.61
CA ALA A 409 -1.48 0.38 -17.91
C ALA A 409 -1.02 0.43 -19.37
N GLY A 410 -1.80 -0.08 -20.32
CA GLY A 410 -1.41 -0.17 -21.74
C GLY A 410 -0.19 -1.10 -21.93
N ARG A 411 0.97 -0.65 -21.51
CA ARG A 411 2.17 -1.49 -21.27
C ARG A 411 2.30 -1.75 -19.79
N PRO A 412 2.76 -2.95 -19.34
CA PRO A 412 2.85 -3.26 -17.90
C PRO A 412 3.89 -2.40 -17.20
N HIS A 413 3.46 -1.38 -16.46
CA HIS A 413 4.30 -0.42 -15.72
C HIS A 413 4.05 -0.47 -14.20
N TRP A 414 3.63 -1.62 -13.66
CA TRP A 414 3.25 -1.76 -12.26
C TRP A 414 4.40 -2.20 -11.37
N PHE A 415 4.39 -1.72 -10.11
CA PHE A 415 5.39 -1.99 -9.07
C PHE A 415 4.71 -2.31 -7.75
N PHE A 416 4.67 -3.61 -7.39
CA PHE A 416 3.94 -4.10 -6.20
C PHE A 416 4.85 -4.53 -5.05
N HIS A 417 6.16 -4.44 -5.18
CA HIS A 417 7.13 -4.97 -4.22
C HIS A 417 6.97 -4.44 -2.79
N HIS A 418 6.38 -3.26 -2.59
CA HIS A 418 6.09 -2.72 -1.26
C HIS A 418 4.99 -3.50 -0.52
N MET A 419 4.09 -4.19 -1.24
CA MET A 419 3.04 -5.00 -0.64
C MET A 419 3.61 -6.18 0.16
N ALA A 420 4.83 -6.64 -0.15
CA ALA A 420 5.54 -7.69 0.58
C ALA A 420 5.74 -7.39 2.07
N LEU A 421 5.70 -6.13 2.47
CA LEU A 421 5.84 -5.66 3.85
C LEU A 421 4.61 -4.88 4.35
N GLY A 422 3.42 -5.16 3.79
CA GLY A 422 2.13 -4.70 4.31
C GLY A 422 1.65 -3.34 3.82
N GLU A 423 2.27 -2.76 2.77
CA GLU A 423 1.69 -1.61 2.08
C GLU A 423 0.44 -2.02 1.29
N PRO A 424 -0.56 -1.14 1.15
CA PRO A 424 -1.75 -1.42 0.36
C PRO A 424 -1.48 -1.30 -1.13
N ILE A 425 -2.33 -1.93 -1.96
CA ILE A 425 -2.23 -1.87 -3.43
C ILE A 425 -2.38 -0.44 -3.95
N GLY A 426 -3.13 0.42 -3.27
CA GLY A 426 -3.25 1.84 -3.61
C GLY A 426 -1.92 2.58 -3.58
N TYR A 427 -1.00 2.23 -2.65
CA TYR A 427 0.35 2.76 -2.65
C TYR A 427 1.13 2.31 -3.91
N SER A 428 1.00 1.05 -4.30
CA SER A 428 1.58 0.53 -5.53
C SER A 428 1.01 1.21 -6.78
N THR A 429 -0.29 1.55 -6.79
CA THR A 429 -0.92 2.33 -7.84
C THR A 429 -0.27 3.71 -7.96
N MET A 430 -0.17 4.44 -6.85
CA MET A 430 0.40 5.78 -6.82
C MET A 430 1.86 5.82 -7.31
N ILE A 431 2.72 4.89 -6.85
CA ILE A 431 4.11 4.84 -7.33
C ILE A 431 4.23 4.44 -8.80
N SER A 432 3.31 3.63 -9.31
CA SER A 432 3.27 3.24 -10.72
C SER A 432 2.80 4.39 -11.61
N GLN A 433 1.81 5.15 -11.16
CA GLN A 433 1.33 6.37 -11.83
C GLN A 433 2.39 7.48 -11.86
N ASN A 434 3.12 7.66 -10.74
CA ASN A 434 4.15 8.69 -10.60
C ASN A 434 5.50 8.32 -11.21
N ASN A 435 5.64 7.11 -11.77
CA ASN A 435 6.93 6.65 -12.25
C ASN A 435 7.42 7.46 -13.45
N ASP A 436 8.42 8.28 -13.21
CA ASP A 436 9.13 9.10 -14.20
C ASP A 436 10.60 8.67 -14.28
N GLY A 437 10.83 7.38 -14.57
CA GLY A 437 12.17 6.80 -14.72
C GLY A 437 12.85 6.34 -13.42
N THR A 438 12.27 6.56 -12.24
CA THR A 438 12.79 5.99 -10.98
C THR A 438 12.76 4.46 -11.01
N TYR A 439 11.72 3.90 -11.55
CA TYR A 439 11.57 2.47 -11.79
C TYR A 439 11.65 2.18 -13.29
N LEU A 440 12.67 1.41 -13.66
CA LEU A 440 12.90 1.03 -15.05
C LEU A 440 12.01 -0.16 -15.44
N THR A 441 11.46 -0.11 -16.63
CA THR A 441 10.75 -1.22 -17.27
C THR A 441 11.45 -1.60 -18.57
N THR A 442 11.10 -2.74 -19.13
CA THR A 442 11.62 -3.16 -20.45
C THR A 442 11.05 -2.34 -21.59
N ASN A 443 9.90 -1.73 -21.37
CA ASN A 443 9.23 -0.83 -22.30
C ASN A 443 8.67 0.36 -21.52
N ASN A 444 9.16 1.56 -21.81
CA ASN A 444 8.74 2.81 -21.16
C ASN A 444 7.67 3.57 -21.96
N TYR A 445 6.97 2.91 -22.91
CA TYR A 445 5.91 3.55 -23.67
C TYR A 445 4.78 4.02 -22.76
N MET A 446 4.52 5.32 -22.77
CA MET A 446 3.47 5.99 -21.98
C MET A 446 3.56 5.76 -20.45
N THR A 447 4.77 5.71 -19.88
CA THR A 447 4.96 5.85 -18.43
C THR A 447 4.41 7.20 -17.95
N LYS A 448 3.99 7.28 -16.68
CA LYS A 448 3.31 8.46 -16.09
C LYS A 448 2.04 8.89 -16.85
N GLY A 449 1.45 7.97 -17.62
CA GLY A 449 0.23 8.22 -18.41
C GLY A 449 -1.01 8.33 -17.53
N VAL A 450 -1.94 9.19 -17.92
CA VAL A 450 -3.19 9.43 -17.18
C VAL A 450 -4.14 8.22 -17.18
N HIS A 451 -3.92 7.25 -18.05
CA HIS A 451 -4.72 6.04 -18.25
C HIS A 451 -4.44 4.90 -17.28
N ILE A 452 -3.36 4.99 -16.44
CA ILE A 452 -2.97 3.92 -15.51
C ILE A 452 -4.05 3.78 -14.44
N ALA A 453 -4.73 2.62 -14.39
CA ALA A 453 -5.94 2.43 -13.63
C ALA A 453 -5.90 1.20 -12.71
N LEU A 454 -6.38 1.36 -11.47
CA LEU A 454 -6.71 0.30 -10.54
C LEU A 454 -8.23 0.17 -10.42
N MET A 455 -8.77 -0.93 -10.91
CA MET A 455 -10.12 -1.37 -10.58
C MET A 455 -10.08 -2.21 -9.31
N GLY A 456 -10.70 -1.72 -8.22
CA GLY A 456 -10.74 -2.40 -6.93
C GLY A 456 -10.52 -1.49 -5.73
N ASP A 457 -10.57 -2.08 -4.55
CA ASP A 457 -10.33 -1.44 -3.25
C ASP A 457 -8.84 -1.10 -3.06
N PRO A 458 -8.46 0.19 -3.00
CA PRO A 458 -7.05 0.59 -2.88
C PRO A 458 -6.43 0.25 -1.51
N SER A 459 -7.23 -0.09 -0.50
CA SER A 459 -6.74 -0.42 0.85
C SER A 459 -6.24 -1.84 1.00
N LEU A 460 -6.44 -2.71 0.01
CA LEU A 460 -6.11 -4.14 0.13
C LEU A 460 -4.60 -4.37 0.24
N ARG A 461 -4.23 -5.23 1.19
CA ARG A 461 -2.85 -5.66 1.48
C ARG A 461 -2.63 -7.10 1.05
N GLN A 462 -1.37 -7.48 0.86
CA GLN A 462 -0.96 -8.84 0.54
C GLN A 462 -1.47 -9.87 1.55
N ASP A 463 -1.27 -9.58 2.85
CA ASP A 463 -1.55 -10.51 3.92
C ASP A 463 -2.38 -9.85 5.03
N TYR A 464 -3.36 -10.58 5.51
CA TYR A 464 -4.13 -10.28 6.71
C TYR A 464 -3.91 -11.39 7.74
N LEU A 465 -4.41 -11.19 8.96
CA LEU A 465 -4.50 -12.20 9.99
C LEU A 465 -5.86 -12.08 10.68
N LYS A 466 -6.35 -13.19 11.22
CA LYS A 466 -7.66 -13.25 11.87
C LYS A 466 -7.72 -12.27 13.04
N PRO A 467 -8.74 -11.40 13.09
CA PRO A 467 -8.87 -10.41 14.16
C PRO A 467 -9.27 -11.06 15.48
N VAL A 468 -9.20 -10.27 16.55
CA VAL A 468 -9.81 -10.57 17.84
C VAL A 468 -11.34 -10.58 17.72
N LYS A 469 -12.05 -11.04 18.78
CA LYS A 469 -13.51 -11.00 18.86
C LYS A 469 -13.96 -10.40 20.19
N ASN A 470 -15.24 -10.00 20.27
CA ASN A 470 -15.92 -9.63 21.51
C ASN A 470 -15.17 -8.55 22.32
N VAL A 471 -14.72 -7.47 21.66
CA VAL A 471 -14.13 -6.35 22.37
C VAL A 471 -15.19 -5.66 23.22
N SER A 472 -14.96 -5.65 24.52
CA SER A 472 -15.83 -5.02 25.51
C SER A 472 -15.03 -4.00 26.33
N VAL A 473 -15.69 -2.90 26.69
CA VAL A 473 -15.06 -1.81 27.44
C VAL A 473 -16.00 -1.37 28.55
N ILE A 474 -15.42 -1.22 29.73
CA ILE A 474 -16.13 -0.72 30.93
C ILE A 474 -15.34 0.47 31.46
N ALA A 475 -16.02 1.61 31.62
CA ALA A 475 -15.41 2.77 32.27
C ALA A 475 -15.07 2.45 33.74
N VAL A 476 -13.94 2.98 34.22
CA VAL A 476 -13.46 2.81 35.59
C VAL A 476 -13.66 4.13 36.33
N ALA A 477 -14.19 4.04 37.53
CA ALA A 477 -14.36 5.20 38.41
C ALA A 477 -13.01 5.92 38.63
N GLY A 478 -13.00 7.24 38.49
CA GLY A 478 -11.79 8.03 38.57
C GLY A 478 -11.08 8.28 37.22
N GLY A 479 -11.72 7.89 36.12
CA GLY A 479 -11.25 8.13 34.74
C GLY A 479 -10.34 7.01 34.22
N GLY A 480 -10.80 6.34 33.17
CA GLY A 480 -10.10 5.24 32.54
C GLY A 480 -11.06 4.18 32.03
N ALA A 481 -10.53 3.11 31.46
CA ALA A 481 -11.32 2.03 30.93
C ALA A 481 -10.63 0.67 31.09
N ASN A 482 -11.41 -0.35 31.44
CA ASN A 482 -11.00 -1.74 31.34
C ASN A 482 -11.47 -2.30 30.02
N ILE A 483 -10.55 -2.75 29.18
CA ILE A 483 -10.79 -3.32 27.87
C ILE A 483 -10.55 -4.83 27.93
N THR A 484 -11.47 -5.64 27.46
CA THR A 484 -11.35 -7.10 27.35
C THR A 484 -11.75 -7.57 25.96
N TRP A 485 -11.20 -8.69 25.53
CA TRP A 485 -11.50 -9.28 24.22
C TRP A 485 -11.27 -10.79 24.22
N SER A 486 -11.83 -11.49 23.23
CA SER A 486 -11.48 -12.87 22.92
C SER A 486 -10.25 -12.87 21.99
N ALA A 487 -9.30 -13.76 22.27
CA ALA A 487 -8.07 -13.88 21.50
C ALA A 487 -8.34 -14.10 20.00
N SER A 488 -7.43 -13.65 19.16
CA SER A 488 -7.39 -14.06 17.75
C SER A 488 -7.22 -15.58 17.65
N PRO A 489 -7.92 -16.25 16.73
CA PRO A 489 -7.73 -17.68 16.48
C PRO A 489 -6.47 -18.00 15.67
N ASP A 490 -5.69 -17.02 15.19
CA ASP A 490 -4.41 -17.24 14.54
C ASP A 490 -3.34 -17.60 15.59
N PRO A 491 -2.77 -18.83 15.54
CA PRO A 491 -1.81 -19.30 16.55
C PRO A 491 -0.45 -18.57 16.50
N ALA A 492 -0.17 -17.83 15.42
CA ALA A 492 1.06 -17.06 15.26
C ALA A 492 1.01 -15.66 15.88
N VAL A 493 -0.12 -15.30 16.51
CA VAL A 493 -0.27 -14.01 17.21
C VAL A 493 0.67 -13.95 18.41
N ILE A 494 1.47 -12.89 18.47
CA ILE A 494 2.43 -12.63 19.54
C ILE A 494 1.93 -11.64 20.59
N GLY A 495 0.80 -10.98 20.32
CA GLY A 495 0.19 -10.00 21.23
C GLY A 495 -0.82 -9.08 20.53
N TYR A 496 -1.17 -8.01 21.23
CA TYR A 496 -2.23 -7.09 20.85
C TYR A 496 -1.80 -5.65 21.10
N TYR A 497 -2.29 -4.73 20.27
CA TYR A 497 -2.26 -3.30 20.52
C TYR A 497 -3.69 -2.78 20.73
N ILE A 498 -3.82 -1.88 21.69
CA ILE A 498 -5.08 -1.20 22.01
C ILE A 498 -4.99 0.24 21.53
N TYR A 499 -6.07 0.73 20.97
CA TYR A 499 -6.19 2.08 20.43
C TYR A 499 -7.48 2.72 20.93
N SER A 500 -7.54 4.06 20.95
CA SER A 500 -8.77 4.79 21.17
C SER A 500 -8.93 5.96 20.22
N ALA A 501 -10.17 6.36 19.97
CA ALA A 501 -10.56 7.53 19.21
C ALA A 501 -11.81 8.16 19.81
N ASP A 502 -12.02 9.45 19.54
CA ASP A 502 -13.24 10.19 19.95
C ASP A 502 -14.40 9.96 18.98
N ASP A 503 -14.11 9.55 17.76
CA ASP A 503 -15.04 9.21 16.71
C ASP A 503 -14.80 7.78 16.22
N ARG A 504 -15.87 7.02 15.95
CA ARG A 504 -15.79 5.63 15.48
C ARG A 504 -14.96 5.46 14.22
N TYR A 505 -15.00 6.44 13.32
CA TYR A 505 -14.28 6.46 12.04
C TYR A 505 -13.16 7.49 12.03
N GLY A 506 -12.83 8.05 13.19
CA GLY A 506 -11.73 9.00 13.40
C GLY A 506 -10.35 8.37 13.39
N ALA A 507 -9.34 9.17 13.68
CA ALA A 507 -7.97 8.70 13.79
C ALA A 507 -7.73 8.01 15.14
N TYR A 508 -7.50 6.70 15.12
CA TYR A 508 -7.20 5.92 16.32
C TYR A 508 -5.75 6.14 16.77
N LYS A 509 -5.58 6.46 18.04
CA LYS A 509 -4.27 6.61 18.71
C LYS A 509 -3.97 5.37 19.52
N ARG A 510 -2.75 4.82 19.42
CA ARG A 510 -2.31 3.69 20.22
C ARG A 510 -2.23 4.07 21.69
N ARG A 511 -2.79 3.23 22.57
CA ARG A 511 -2.90 3.40 24.03
C ARG A 511 -1.98 2.47 24.81
N SER A 512 -1.55 1.36 24.22
CA SER A 512 -0.79 0.33 24.92
C SER A 512 0.57 0.05 24.29
N PRO A 513 1.55 -0.48 25.04
CA PRO A 513 2.62 -1.28 24.47
C PRO A 513 2.03 -2.55 23.82
N LEU A 514 2.87 -3.43 23.28
CA LEU A 514 2.44 -4.77 22.88
C LEU A 514 2.12 -5.57 24.15
N VAL A 515 0.87 -6.05 24.26
CA VAL A 515 0.40 -6.88 25.41
C VAL A 515 0.10 -8.30 24.92
N ASN A 516 0.41 -9.31 25.73
CA ASN A 516 0.24 -10.73 25.43
C ASN A 516 -0.92 -11.39 26.18
N VAL A 517 -1.76 -10.58 26.80
CA VAL A 517 -2.98 -10.98 27.51
C VAL A 517 -4.21 -10.41 26.80
N THR A 518 -5.40 -10.85 27.17
CA THR A 518 -6.67 -10.44 26.56
C THR A 518 -7.43 -9.39 27.37
N THR A 519 -6.71 -8.63 28.17
CA THR A 519 -7.25 -7.51 28.96
C THR A 519 -6.23 -6.37 29.00
N TYR A 520 -6.71 -5.14 29.09
CA TYR A 520 -5.88 -3.95 29.27
C TYR A 520 -6.62 -2.90 30.07
N ASN A 521 -5.93 -2.26 31.01
CA ASN A 521 -6.44 -1.11 31.75
C ASN A 521 -5.83 0.17 31.16
N ASP A 522 -6.64 1.01 30.52
CA ASP A 522 -6.26 2.35 30.09
C ASP A 522 -6.57 3.35 31.21
N SER A 523 -5.59 3.62 32.05
CA SER A 523 -5.71 4.55 33.18
C SER A 523 -5.52 6.03 32.79
N PHE A 524 -5.23 6.31 31.52
CA PHE A 524 -5.00 7.67 31.00
C PHE A 524 -6.14 8.15 30.10
N GLY A 525 -7.37 7.78 30.42
CA GLY A 525 -8.55 8.24 29.69
C GLY A 525 -8.69 9.77 29.78
N THR A 526 -9.08 10.39 28.67
CA THR A 526 -9.58 11.77 28.67
C THR A 526 -11.10 11.73 28.73
N ASP A 527 -11.73 12.73 29.33
CA ASP A 527 -13.18 12.85 29.40
C ASP A 527 -13.87 12.67 28.04
N GLY A 528 -15.10 12.20 28.08
CA GLY A 528 -15.99 12.13 26.95
C GLY A 528 -16.16 10.73 26.36
N THR A 529 -16.92 10.67 25.29
CA THR A 529 -17.20 9.40 24.59
C THR A 529 -15.98 8.92 23.82
N LYS A 530 -15.59 7.66 24.02
CA LYS A 530 -14.46 7.02 23.36
C LYS A 530 -14.89 5.71 22.69
N TYR A 531 -14.20 5.39 21.62
CA TYR A 531 -14.22 4.09 20.97
C TYR A 531 -12.85 3.44 21.16
N TYR A 532 -12.83 2.20 21.65
CA TYR A 532 -11.60 1.43 21.76
C TYR A 532 -11.53 0.38 20.66
N MET A 533 -10.35 0.14 20.17
CA MET A 533 -10.05 -0.84 19.14
C MET A 533 -8.91 -1.74 19.58
N VAL A 534 -9.02 -3.04 19.30
CA VAL A 534 -7.95 -4.01 19.54
C VAL A 534 -7.51 -4.63 18.24
N ARG A 535 -6.21 -4.65 17.98
CA ARG A 535 -5.57 -5.29 16.82
C ARG A 535 -4.60 -6.36 17.29
N ALA A 536 -4.74 -7.58 16.75
CA ALA A 536 -3.77 -8.65 16.94
C ALA A 536 -2.50 -8.39 16.10
N VAL A 537 -1.37 -8.91 16.55
CA VAL A 537 -0.05 -8.73 15.94
C VAL A 537 0.61 -10.07 15.73
N LYS A 538 1.18 -10.30 14.53
CA LYS A 538 2.13 -11.38 14.29
C LYS A 538 3.37 -10.90 13.52
N VAL A 539 4.48 -11.60 13.63
CA VAL A 539 5.60 -11.42 12.71
C VAL A 539 5.27 -12.16 11.42
N GLN A 540 4.98 -11.40 10.38
CA GLN A 540 4.73 -11.93 9.04
C GLN A 540 6.04 -12.09 8.30
N ASN A 541 6.32 -13.29 7.81
CA ASN A 541 7.43 -13.56 6.91
C ASN A 541 6.96 -13.48 5.45
N SER A 542 7.83 -12.98 4.59
CA SER A 542 7.66 -12.95 3.14
C SER A 542 9.01 -13.21 2.45
N PRO A 543 9.04 -13.45 1.14
CA PRO A 543 10.29 -13.51 0.38
C PRO A 543 11.10 -12.19 0.38
N SER A 544 10.59 -11.16 1.02
CA SER A 544 11.24 -9.86 1.21
C SER A 544 11.72 -9.63 2.67
N GLY A 545 11.70 -10.68 3.51
CA GLY A 545 12.07 -10.62 4.93
C GLY A 545 10.87 -10.68 5.85
N SER A 546 10.77 -9.78 6.84
CA SER A 546 9.69 -9.85 7.83
C SER A 546 9.22 -8.47 8.31
N TYR A 547 7.98 -8.42 8.77
CA TYR A 547 7.36 -7.22 9.35
C TYR A 547 6.33 -7.59 10.42
N SER A 548 6.01 -6.62 11.27
CA SER A 548 4.94 -6.75 12.26
C SER A 548 3.59 -6.49 11.59
N ASN A 549 2.86 -7.55 11.24
CA ASN A 549 1.55 -7.47 10.61
C ASN A 549 0.46 -7.30 11.66
N LEU A 550 -0.48 -6.36 11.41
CA LEU A 550 -1.63 -6.08 12.27
C LEU A 550 -2.91 -6.63 11.64
N SER A 551 -3.78 -7.23 12.47
CA SER A 551 -5.12 -7.59 12.02
C SER A 551 -5.97 -6.35 11.72
N ILE A 552 -7.08 -6.54 11.03
CA ILE A 552 -8.19 -5.59 11.12
C ILE A 552 -8.56 -5.44 12.60
N GLY A 553 -8.73 -4.21 13.04
CA GLY A 553 -9.11 -3.88 14.41
C GLY A 553 -10.59 -4.10 14.64
N VAL A 554 -10.93 -4.66 15.80
CA VAL A 554 -12.31 -4.78 16.25
C VAL A 554 -12.59 -3.65 17.24
N THR A 555 -13.59 -2.83 16.91
CA THR A 555 -13.95 -1.63 17.68
C THR A 555 -15.11 -1.94 18.64
N SER A 556 -15.01 -1.48 19.88
CA SER A 556 -16.06 -1.57 20.91
C SER A 556 -17.31 -0.79 20.57
N ALA A 557 -18.38 -0.98 21.36
CA ALA A 557 -19.40 0.05 21.56
C ALA A 557 -18.74 1.33 22.14
N PRO A 558 -19.39 2.50 22.00
CA PRO A 558 -18.89 3.71 22.66
C PRO A 558 -18.95 3.56 24.18
N VAL A 559 -17.99 4.13 24.89
CA VAL A 559 -17.94 4.22 26.33
C VAL A 559 -17.74 5.66 26.73
N THR A 560 -18.54 6.15 27.66
CA THR A 560 -18.32 7.48 28.25
C THR A 560 -17.39 7.34 29.42
N ILE A 561 -16.30 8.07 29.40
CA ILE A 561 -15.32 8.15 30.47
C ILE A 561 -15.56 9.48 31.16
N ASP A 562 -15.95 9.41 32.42
CA ASP A 562 -16.07 10.57 33.30
C ASP A 562 -14.79 10.65 34.12
N TYR A 563 -13.91 11.55 33.73
CA TYR A 563 -12.82 11.98 34.60
C TYR A 563 -13.49 12.92 35.63
N PRO A 564 -13.48 12.63 36.92
CA PRO A 564 -14.04 13.54 37.89
C PRO A 564 -13.19 14.82 37.89
N TYR A 565 -13.53 15.75 37.01
CA TYR A 565 -13.07 17.13 37.12
C TYR A 565 -13.78 17.68 38.35
N SER A 566 -13.11 17.64 39.50
CA SER A 566 -13.62 18.35 40.65
C SER A 566 -13.45 19.84 40.35
N GLU A 567 -14.54 20.51 40.00
CA GLU A 567 -14.59 21.98 39.87
C GLU A 567 -14.16 22.72 41.13
N ASN A 568 -13.80 22.00 42.18
CA ASN A 568 -13.41 22.52 43.53
C ASN A 568 -12.03 22.10 44.01
N GLN A 569 -11.12 21.72 43.18
CA GLN A 569 -9.73 21.86 43.51
C GLN A 569 -9.22 23.15 42.89
N SER A 570 -9.29 24.24 43.67
CA SER A 570 -8.36 25.34 43.49
C SER A 570 -7.00 24.71 43.18
N VAL A 571 -6.35 25.18 42.07
CA VAL A 571 -5.07 24.66 41.57
C VAL A 571 -3.98 24.90 42.61
N ASN A 572 -4.02 24.10 43.67
CA ASN A 572 -2.87 23.67 44.39
C ASN A 572 -2.55 22.26 43.88
N ALA A 573 -2.36 22.09 42.58
CA ALA A 573 -1.60 20.97 42.06
C ALA A 573 -0.20 21.17 42.64
N ILE A 574 0.04 20.50 43.76
CA ILE A 574 1.37 20.40 44.37
C ILE A 574 2.15 19.61 43.32
N THR A 575 2.75 20.31 42.38
CA THR A 575 3.72 19.73 41.48
C THR A 575 4.79 19.14 42.36
N ASN A 576 4.88 17.82 42.41
CA ASN A 576 5.92 17.19 43.22
C ASN A 576 7.33 17.63 42.79
N VAL A 577 7.45 18.06 41.51
CA VAL A 577 8.62 18.73 40.94
C VAL A 577 8.34 20.25 40.91
N VAL A 578 9.00 20.99 41.78
CA VAL A 578 8.85 22.44 41.93
C VAL A 578 9.65 23.22 40.89
N SER A 579 10.78 22.68 40.47
CA SER A 579 11.65 23.26 39.47
C SER A 579 12.47 22.19 38.75
N ALA A 580 12.77 22.39 37.50
CA ALA A 580 13.74 21.59 36.74
C ALA A 580 14.62 22.51 35.90
N ASN A 581 15.92 22.25 35.90
CA ASN A 581 16.90 22.94 35.07
C ASN A 581 17.71 21.93 34.26
N LEU A 582 17.85 22.22 32.94
CA LEU A 582 18.51 21.35 31.96
C LEU A 582 19.84 22.02 31.53
N TYR A 583 20.95 21.30 31.67
CA TYR A 583 22.25 21.80 31.26
C TYR A 583 23.25 20.70 30.87
N PRO A 584 24.26 20.98 30.03
CA PRO A 584 24.30 22.20 29.19
C PRO A 584 23.14 22.22 28.18
N ASN A 585 22.71 23.41 27.78
CA ASN A 585 21.78 23.60 26.71
C ASN A 585 22.33 24.71 25.78
N PRO A 586 22.85 24.39 24.59
CA PRO A 586 22.84 23.09 23.93
C PRO A 586 23.73 22.00 24.61
N ALA A 587 23.28 20.73 24.51
CA ALA A 587 23.99 19.56 24.98
C ALA A 587 24.70 18.82 23.84
N SER A 588 25.92 18.29 24.08
CA SER A 588 26.63 17.46 23.09
C SER A 588 26.50 15.97 23.36
N ASN A 589 26.98 15.48 24.51
CA ASN A 589 26.98 14.03 24.81
C ASN A 589 26.09 13.67 26.01
N VAL A 590 25.95 14.58 26.98
CA VAL A 590 25.18 14.37 28.19
C VAL A 590 24.26 15.54 28.44
N LEU A 591 22.99 15.26 28.73
CA LEU A 591 22.04 16.21 29.28
C LEU A 591 21.86 15.95 30.75
N ASN A 592 22.14 16.95 31.59
CA ASN A 592 21.90 16.91 33.03
C ASN A 592 20.57 17.58 33.33
N ILE A 593 19.77 16.96 34.17
CA ILE A 593 18.52 17.51 34.68
C ILE A 593 18.64 17.63 36.18
N THR A 594 18.73 18.84 36.70
CA THR A 594 18.61 19.11 38.11
C THR A 594 17.17 19.52 38.43
N LEU A 595 16.51 18.77 39.30
CA LEU A 595 15.14 19.04 39.69
C LEU A 595 14.96 19.00 41.20
N THR A 596 14.01 19.79 41.70
CA THR A 596 13.64 19.81 43.14
C THR A 596 12.28 19.14 43.30
N ALA A 597 12.23 18.05 44.09
CA ALA A 597 11.01 17.35 44.43
C ALA A 597 10.58 17.63 45.89
N GLN A 598 9.29 17.77 46.10
CA GLN A 598 8.74 18.05 47.45
C GLN A 598 8.74 16.80 48.34
N LYS A 599 8.56 15.64 47.77
CA LYS A 599 8.53 14.36 48.46
C LYS A 599 9.17 13.25 47.62
N ALA A 600 9.57 12.18 48.29
CA ALA A 600 10.10 10.99 47.61
C ALA A 600 9.01 10.32 46.78
N VAL A 601 9.29 10.05 45.47
CA VAL A 601 8.37 9.44 44.52
C VAL A 601 9.13 8.83 43.35
N ILE A 602 8.56 7.85 42.68
CA ILE A 602 9.04 7.41 41.37
C ILE A 602 8.52 8.36 40.31
N GLY A 603 9.43 8.92 39.52
CA GLY A 603 9.13 9.72 38.35
C GLY A 603 9.65 9.05 37.08
N THR A 604 9.19 9.49 35.92
CA THR A 604 9.69 9.04 34.62
C THR A 604 10.22 10.23 33.82
N VAL A 605 11.42 10.12 33.28
CA VAL A 605 11.97 11.09 32.32
C VAL A 605 11.91 10.51 30.93
N THR A 606 11.30 11.26 30.01
CA THR A 606 11.22 10.93 28.59
C THR A 606 11.82 12.03 27.73
N ILE A 607 12.58 11.65 26.69
CA ILE A 607 13.03 12.58 25.65
C ILE A 607 12.21 12.31 24.38
N THR A 608 11.63 13.37 23.83
CA THR A 608 10.91 13.31 22.56
C THR A 608 11.49 14.32 21.55
N ASN A 609 11.42 13.99 20.26
CA ASN A 609 11.71 14.96 19.20
C ASN A 609 10.52 15.91 18.97
N ILE A 610 10.67 16.87 18.07
CA ILE A 610 9.63 17.87 17.72
C ILE A 610 8.34 17.23 17.16
N ASN A 611 8.41 15.99 16.64
CA ASN A 611 7.26 15.24 16.14
C ASN A 611 6.56 14.41 17.24
N GLY A 612 6.98 14.54 18.51
CA GLY A 612 6.44 13.78 19.64
C GLY A 612 6.90 12.31 19.72
N GLN A 613 7.85 11.89 18.87
CA GLN A 613 8.42 10.55 18.94
C GLN A 613 9.29 10.40 20.16
N MET A 614 9.02 9.39 21.00
CA MET A 614 9.81 9.06 22.18
C MET A 614 11.12 8.39 21.75
N LEU A 615 12.24 8.98 22.17
CA LEU A 615 13.58 8.51 21.83
C LEU A 615 14.31 7.91 23.05
N TYR A 616 13.89 8.31 24.27
CA TYR A 616 14.46 7.82 25.53
C TYR A 616 13.39 7.85 26.60
N THR A 617 13.39 6.86 27.49
CA THR A 617 12.59 6.84 28.72
C THR A 617 13.36 6.17 29.85
N LYS A 618 13.22 6.70 31.03
CA LYS A 618 13.86 6.14 32.24
C LYS A 618 13.03 6.48 33.48
N ASP A 619 12.73 5.49 34.28
CA ASP A 619 12.20 5.70 35.61
C ASP A 619 13.33 6.13 36.60
N VAL A 620 13.02 7.13 37.41
CA VAL A 620 13.95 7.73 38.32
C VAL A 620 13.35 7.80 39.72
N GLN A 621 14.11 7.37 40.74
CA GLN A 621 13.73 7.57 42.11
C GLN A 621 14.06 9.01 42.51
N LEU A 622 13.04 9.81 42.75
CA LEU A 622 13.18 11.18 43.24
C LEU A 622 13.10 11.17 44.77
N ASN A 623 14.10 11.80 45.40
CA ASN A 623 14.08 12.06 46.83
C ASN A 623 13.54 13.47 47.10
N SER A 624 13.00 13.73 48.27
CA SER A 624 12.66 15.09 48.72
C SER A 624 13.88 16.00 48.65
N GLY A 625 13.76 17.18 48.03
CA GLY A 625 14.86 18.10 47.78
C GLY A 625 15.44 17.98 46.39
N THR A 626 16.69 18.32 46.19
CA THR A 626 17.37 18.39 44.90
C THR A 626 17.80 17.01 44.40
N ASN A 627 17.47 16.68 43.17
CA ASN A 627 17.84 15.46 42.46
C ASN A 627 18.59 15.80 41.16
N ASN A 628 19.64 15.03 40.85
CA ASN A 628 20.42 15.18 39.64
C ASN A 628 20.29 13.91 38.79
N ILE A 629 19.86 14.07 37.55
CA ILE A 629 19.66 12.99 36.59
C ILE A 629 20.57 13.24 35.39
N HIS A 630 21.31 12.21 34.99
CA HIS A 630 22.20 12.26 33.82
C HIS A 630 21.65 11.36 32.73
N ILE A 631 21.55 11.90 31.54
CA ILE A 631 21.03 11.21 30.33
C ILE A 631 22.09 11.32 29.23
N SER A 632 22.54 10.18 28.72
CA SER A 632 23.37 10.17 27.52
C SER A 632 22.50 10.52 26.31
N VAL A 633 22.92 11.54 25.56
CA VAL A 633 22.26 12.01 24.33
C VAL A 633 23.19 11.90 23.14
N GLU A 634 24.28 11.14 23.24
CA GLU A 634 25.33 10.99 22.23
C GLU A 634 24.76 10.43 20.90
N GLY A 635 23.79 9.51 20.98
CA GLY A 635 23.16 8.90 19.80
C GLY A 635 22.06 9.74 19.13
N LEU A 636 21.74 10.94 19.64
CA LEU A 636 20.73 11.79 19.06
C LEU A 636 21.32 12.72 18.00
N ALA A 637 20.57 12.94 16.91
CA ALA A 637 20.96 13.92 15.89
C ALA A 637 20.89 15.36 16.45
N ALA A 638 21.65 16.28 15.85
CA ALA A 638 21.53 17.70 16.20
C ALA A 638 20.10 18.22 15.92
N GLY A 639 19.52 18.93 16.88
CA GLY A 639 18.14 19.39 16.78
C GLY A 639 17.50 19.81 18.09
N VAL A 640 16.21 20.17 18.04
CA VAL A 640 15.40 20.56 19.20
C VAL A 640 14.64 19.35 19.74
N TYR A 641 14.65 19.20 21.07
CA TYR A 641 14.04 18.08 21.78
C TYR A 641 13.26 18.58 23.01
N TYR A 642 12.35 17.75 23.50
CA TYR A 642 11.63 17.98 24.74
C TYR A 642 12.02 16.91 25.76
N ALA A 643 12.36 17.35 26.98
CA ALA A 643 12.50 16.49 28.14
C ALA A 643 11.21 16.62 28.98
N ASN A 644 10.45 15.52 29.04
CA ASN A 644 9.21 15.45 29.80
C ASN A 644 9.48 14.69 31.09
N ILE A 645 9.19 15.32 32.21
CA ILE A 645 9.35 14.74 33.55
C ILE A 645 7.97 14.49 34.12
N THR A 646 7.62 13.22 34.28
CA THR A 646 6.32 12.78 34.83
C THR A 646 6.54 12.39 36.29
N SER A 647 5.77 12.96 37.22
CA SER A 647 5.80 12.61 38.63
C SER A 647 4.43 12.84 39.26
N GLY A 648 3.88 11.81 39.90
CA GLY A 648 2.56 11.87 40.51
C GLY A 648 1.41 12.18 39.54
N GLY A 649 1.53 11.77 38.26
CA GLY A 649 0.55 12.02 37.24
C GLY A 649 0.67 13.39 36.54
N ILE A 650 1.61 14.24 36.96
CA ILE A 650 1.85 15.57 36.36
C ILE A 650 3.07 15.48 35.46
N ILE A 651 2.98 16.10 34.28
CA ILE A 651 4.07 16.19 33.29
C ILE A 651 4.56 17.63 33.25
N THR A 652 5.85 17.82 33.45
CA THR A 652 6.53 19.09 33.13
C THR A 652 7.41 18.87 31.90
N SER A 653 7.30 19.77 30.93
CA SER A 653 8.03 19.68 29.68
C SER A 653 9.03 20.82 29.54
N HIS A 654 10.26 20.50 29.19
CA HIS A 654 11.35 21.44 29.01
C HIS A 654 12.01 21.25 27.64
N THR A 655 12.16 22.36 26.92
CA THR A 655 12.83 22.37 25.60
C THR A 655 14.34 22.43 25.78
N TRP A 656 15.09 21.66 25.03
CA TRP A 656 16.54 21.70 24.96
C TRP A 656 17.06 21.43 23.55
N VAL A 657 18.32 21.78 23.29
CA VAL A 657 18.96 21.66 21.98
C VAL A 657 20.11 20.68 22.06
N LYS A 658 20.20 19.77 21.10
CA LYS A 658 21.35 18.88 20.86
C LYS A 658 22.22 19.52 19.77
N ASN A 659 23.52 19.64 20.04
CA ASN A 659 24.55 20.04 19.07
C ASN A 659 24.99 18.89 18.18
#